data_4dc1ccbbb50efddf71d4a6d7ede18ad0
#
_entry.id   4dc1ccbbb50efddf71d4a6d7ede18ad0
#
_cell.length_a   1.000
_cell.length_b   1.000
_cell.length_c   1.000
_cell.angle_alpha   90.00
_cell.angle_beta   90.00
_cell.angle_gamma   90.00
#
_symmetry.space_group_name_H-M   'P 1'
#
loop_
_entity.id
_entity.type
_entity.pdbx_description
1 polymer ?
#
loop_
_entity_poly.entity_id
_entity_poly.type
_entity_poly.pdbx_seq_one_letter_code
_entity_poly.pdbx_strand_id
1 'polypeptide(L)'
;MNLAQRLSHLPREARDTLFLLAVVACCVAPLAAYLPLWTSALTAALLAWRGWLAVGARALPGRWVIGALLAAAVALTLLSHRTIVGRDAGVTLIVVLLALKTLELRARRDAMVVFFLGFFTLLANFFFSQSLPTAAALLVALLGLLTALVNAHMPVGRPPLAASMRTAARMALLGAPIMVALFLLFPRMAPLWGVPDDARSGRSGLSGEMSIGSMASLVLDDSVALRVRFDTPGGAPPPQSSLYFRGPVLTAFNGRDWYALSQPEARGITWAYPTPANLQMQGESVRYEVTLEPSRRPWLLTLDAVQEQPELPQGTGAMMSPELLWSASRPISSVLRYRAESHLRFTHGPTRRTSLLNGYVELPAEMNPRTLALAEQMQADPTIAARVAASGAQAYIDAALARLRTGGYTYTLEPGVYGEHTADEFWFDRKEGFCEHIASAFVVLMRAAGVPARIVTGYQGGERNPVDGYWTVRQSDAHAWSEVWMEERGWVRVDPTGAVAPGRVGAFQRLQSPRGALGTAVDTVISRDMAQRLRAVWEAANNSWNQWVLNYTQSRQFDLLRALGFDAPDWQDLARVLAGLLVAATLGGALWTLWERLQHDPWLRLLHQARARLARAGLHAPPSTPPRTLATQARARFGDEAEAASAWLLRLEAWRYAPDSPDRGLALRHLRRDLRRLRWPSPPASP
;
A
#
# COMPACT_ATOMS: atom_id res chain seq x y z
N MET A 1 21.13 -19.52 -30.00
CA MET A 1 21.75 -18.30 -29.45
C MET A 1 20.86 -17.70 -28.37
N ASN A 2 21.30 -17.72 -27.13
CA ASN A 2 20.55 -17.19 -25.99
C ASN A 2 20.32 -15.67 -26.16
N LEU A 3 19.19 -15.17 -25.63
CA LEU A 3 18.81 -13.75 -25.67
C LEU A 3 19.94 -12.82 -25.20
N ALA A 4 20.68 -13.24 -24.17
CA ALA A 4 21.84 -12.54 -23.63
C ALA A 4 22.99 -12.39 -24.66
N GLN A 5 23.23 -13.40 -25.49
CA GLN A 5 24.23 -13.34 -26.56
C GLN A 5 23.80 -12.39 -27.70
N ARG A 6 22.51 -12.34 -28.04
CA ARG A 6 21.97 -11.36 -29.03
C ARG A 6 22.10 -9.93 -28.53
N LEU A 7 21.82 -9.68 -27.27
CA LEU A 7 21.93 -8.34 -26.64
C LEU A 7 23.39 -7.86 -26.54
N SER A 8 24.37 -8.78 -26.43
CA SER A 8 25.78 -8.42 -26.35
C SER A 8 26.36 -7.90 -27.67
N HIS A 9 25.74 -8.19 -28.82
CA HIS A 9 26.18 -7.75 -30.14
C HIS A 9 25.53 -6.43 -30.59
N LEU A 10 24.52 -5.92 -29.88
CA LEU A 10 23.85 -4.67 -30.26
C LEU A 10 24.79 -3.45 -30.10
N PRO A 11 24.70 -2.42 -30.97
CA PRO A 11 25.36 -1.13 -30.75
C PRO A 11 24.99 -0.55 -29.39
N ARG A 12 25.91 0.25 -28.80
CA ARG A 12 25.69 0.87 -27.47
C ARG A 12 24.35 1.60 -27.41
N GLU A 13 24.03 2.42 -28.43
CA GLU A 13 22.80 3.21 -28.46
C GLU A 13 21.53 2.36 -28.46
N ALA A 14 21.53 1.25 -29.20
CA ALA A 14 20.41 0.34 -29.23
C ALA A 14 20.22 -0.36 -27.90
N ARG A 15 21.31 -0.87 -27.28
CA ARG A 15 21.30 -1.49 -25.96
C ARG A 15 20.78 -0.54 -24.90
N ASP A 16 21.32 0.68 -24.85
CA ASP A 16 20.99 1.69 -23.83
C ASP A 16 19.54 2.17 -24.00
N THR A 17 19.07 2.30 -25.26
CA THR A 17 17.67 2.59 -25.55
C THR A 17 16.75 1.46 -25.09
N LEU A 18 17.05 0.20 -25.42
CA LEU A 18 16.22 -0.94 -24.98
C LEU A 18 16.16 -1.05 -23.45
N PHE A 19 17.28 -0.80 -22.78
CA PHE A 19 17.31 -0.77 -21.32
C PHE A 19 16.40 0.35 -20.78
N LEU A 20 16.48 1.56 -21.34
CA LEU A 20 15.63 2.68 -20.94
C LEU A 20 14.14 2.37 -21.19
N LEU A 21 13.79 1.74 -22.32
CA LEU A 21 12.41 1.35 -22.62
C LEU A 21 11.88 0.31 -21.62
N ALA A 22 12.71 -0.66 -21.24
CA ALA A 22 12.36 -1.63 -20.20
C ALA A 22 12.13 -0.95 -18.84
N VAL A 23 12.97 0.03 -18.49
CA VAL A 23 12.79 0.82 -17.25
C VAL A 23 11.51 1.65 -17.29
N VAL A 24 11.21 2.30 -18.45
CA VAL A 24 9.94 3.04 -18.62
C VAL A 24 8.75 2.10 -18.49
N ALA A 25 8.81 0.90 -19.06
CA ALA A 25 7.78 -0.11 -18.86
C ALA A 25 7.60 -0.48 -17.40
N CYS A 26 8.71 -0.65 -16.65
CA CYS A 26 8.64 -0.89 -15.18
C CYS A 26 8.03 0.30 -14.40
N CYS A 27 8.25 1.55 -14.82
CA CYS A 27 7.64 2.72 -14.19
C CYS A 27 6.12 2.76 -14.40
N VAL A 28 5.63 2.28 -15.55
CA VAL A 28 4.21 2.32 -15.92
C VAL A 28 3.46 1.06 -15.48
N ALA A 29 4.14 -0.09 -15.38
CA ALA A 29 3.50 -1.38 -15.10
C ALA A 29 2.54 -1.39 -13.90
N PRO A 30 2.86 -0.79 -12.73
CA PRO A 30 1.91 -0.77 -11.60
C PRO A 30 0.66 0.07 -11.87
N LEU A 31 0.71 1.04 -12.79
CA LEU A 31 -0.43 1.88 -13.16
C LEU A 31 -1.38 1.16 -14.14
N ALA A 32 -0.93 0.10 -14.82
CA ALA A 32 -1.72 -0.56 -15.87
C ALA A 32 -3.08 -1.07 -15.37
N ALA A 33 -3.18 -1.45 -14.08
CA ALA A 33 -4.44 -1.90 -13.47
C ALA A 33 -5.45 -0.75 -13.19
N TYR A 34 -5.00 0.49 -13.21
CA TYR A 34 -5.80 1.67 -12.83
C TYR A 34 -6.12 2.58 -14.01
N LEU A 35 -5.39 2.44 -15.11
CA LEU A 35 -5.57 3.24 -16.31
C LEU A 35 -6.50 2.55 -17.33
N PRO A 36 -7.16 3.32 -18.22
CA PRO A 36 -7.92 2.75 -19.32
C PRO A 36 -7.07 1.77 -20.16
N LEU A 37 -7.65 0.66 -20.60
CA LEU A 37 -6.94 -0.38 -21.35
C LEU A 37 -6.23 0.17 -22.61
N TRP A 38 -6.83 1.15 -23.28
CA TRP A 38 -6.22 1.78 -24.46
C TRP A 38 -4.90 2.48 -24.14
N THR A 39 -4.77 3.07 -22.93
CA THR A 39 -3.54 3.75 -22.46
C THR A 39 -2.39 2.76 -22.34
N SER A 40 -2.64 1.61 -21.69
CA SER A 40 -1.65 0.54 -21.54
C SER A 40 -1.28 -0.09 -22.88
N ALA A 41 -2.27 -0.33 -23.75
CA ALA A 41 -2.06 -0.88 -25.09
C ALA A 41 -1.25 0.09 -25.97
N LEU A 42 -1.61 1.38 -25.99
CA LEU A 42 -0.89 2.41 -26.72
C LEU A 42 0.55 2.55 -26.21
N THR A 43 0.75 2.62 -24.91
CA THR A 43 2.08 2.68 -24.29
C THR A 43 2.94 1.49 -24.70
N ALA A 44 2.41 0.27 -24.58
CA ALA A 44 3.11 -0.95 -24.98
C ALA A 44 3.47 -0.92 -26.49
N ALA A 45 2.54 -0.51 -27.36
CA ALA A 45 2.77 -0.40 -28.79
C ALA A 45 3.86 0.63 -29.11
N LEU A 46 3.85 1.80 -28.47
CA LEU A 46 4.86 2.86 -28.67
C LEU A 46 6.25 2.41 -28.21
N LEU A 47 6.35 1.76 -27.05
CA LEU A 47 7.62 1.22 -26.53
C LEU A 47 8.15 0.10 -27.44
N ALA A 48 7.30 -0.81 -27.89
CA ALA A 48 7.66 -1.87 -28.84
C ALA A 48 8.12 -1.29 -30.16
N TRP A 49 7.39 -0.31 -30.72
CA TRP A 49 7.78 0.39 -31.94
C TRP A 49 9.13 1.07 -31.80
N ARG A 50 9.35 1.79 -30.70
CA ARG A 50 10.66 2.44 -30.45
C ARG A 50 11.79 1.40 -30.32
N GLY A 51 11.54 0.27 -29.66
CA GLY A 51 12.50 -0.83 -29.56
C GLY A 51 12.86 -1.42 -30.91
N TRP A 52 11.86 -1.66 -31.76
CA TRP A 52 12.06 -2.13 -33.13
C TRP A 52 12.89 -1.16 -34.00
N LEU A 53 12.62 0.16 -33.88
CA LEU A 53 13.41 1.19 -34.55
C LEU A 53 14.87 1.19 -34.04
N ALA A 54 15.09 1.00 -32.75
CA ALA A 54 16.42 0.98 -32.13
C ALA A 54 17.25 -0.22 -32.58
N VAL A 55 16.65 -1.42 -32.63
CA VAL A 55 17.33 -2.65 -33.08
C VAL A 55 17.66 -2.59 -34.59
N GLY A 56 16.73 -2.05 -35.38
CA GLY A 56 16.90 -1.92 -36.84
C GLY A 56 17.71 -0.69 -37.27
N ALA A 57 18.22 0.13 -36.33
CA ALA A 57 18.89 1.41 -36.65
C ALA A 57 18.11 2.30 -37.61
N ARG A 58 16.76 2.30 -37.51
CA ARG A 58 15.85 3.00 -38.40
C ARG A 58 15.61 4.44 -37.98
N ALA A 59 15.26 5.30 -38.93
CA ALA A 59 14.92 6.69 -38.65
C ALA A 59 13.69 6.81 -37.76
N LEU A 60 13.72 7.76 -36.82
CA LEU A 60 12.61 8.06 -35.93
C LEU A 60 11.47 8.75 -36.70
N PRO A 61 10.21 8.60 -36.25
CA PRO A 61 9.06 9.22 -36.88
C PRO A 61 9.18 10.75 -36.91
N GLY A 62 8.56 11.36 -37.89
CA GLY A 62 8.52 12.81 -38.03
C GLY A 62 7.62 13.48 -36.98
N ARG A 63 7.86 14.78 -36.74
CA ARG A 63 7.09 15.57 -35.75
C ARG A 63 5.57 15.55 -35.95
N TRP A 64 5.11 15.44 -37.19
CA TRP A 64 3.69 15.40 -37.54
C TRP A 64 3.02 14.09 -37.07
N VAL A 65 3.72 12.96 -37.19
CA VAL A 65 3.23 11.66 -36.67
C VAL A 65 3.09 11.69 -35.16
N ILE A 66 4.10 12.23 -34.48
CA ILE A 66 4.07 12.35 -33.01
C ILE A 66 2.96 13.33 -32.54
N GLY A 67 2.80 14.46 -33.29
CA GLY A 67 1.72 15.41 -33.04
C GLY A 67 0.32 14.81 -33.23
N ALA A 68 0.14 13.99 -34.26
CA ALA A 68 -1.12 13.29 -34.51
C ALA A 68 -1.42 12.26 -33.44
N LEU A 69 -0.41 11.50 -32.97
CA LEU A 69 -0.54 10.54 -31.86
C LEU A 69 -0.87 11.26 -30.55
N LEU A 70 -0.26 12.41 -30.29
CA LEU A 70 -0.55 13.22 -29.11
C LEU A 70 -1.99 13.75 -29.17
N ALA A 71 -2.42 14.30 -30.30
CA ALA A 71 -3.79 14.77 -30.47
C ALA A 71 -4.83 13.66 -30.28
N ALA A 72 -4.55 12.47 -30.82
CA ALA A 72 -5.39 11.29 -30.63
C ALA A 72 -5.44 10.86 -29.15
N ALA A 73 -4.29 10.88 -28.45
CA ALA A 73 -4.22 10.54 -27.03
C ALA A 73 -5.00 11.54 -26.14
N VAL A 74 -4.92 12.85 -26.44
CA VAL A 74 -5.71 13.88 -25.74
C VAL A 74 -7.20 13.67 -25.99
N ALA A 75 -7.60 13.40 -27.24
CA ALA A 75 -8.98 13.12 -27.59
C ALA A 75 -9.52 11.86 -26.87
N LEU A 76 -8.75 10.77 -26.85
CA LEU A 76 -9.11 9.54 -26.15
C LEU A 76 -9.19 9.77 -24.63
N THR A 77 -8.30 10.58 -24.05
CA THR A 77 -8.35 10.95 -22.64
C THR A 77 -9.64 11.72 -22.32
N LEU A 78 -9.99 12.69 -23.17
CA LEU A 78 -11.22 13.46 -23.02
C LEU A 78 -12.47 12.56 -23.15
N LEU A 79 -12.48 11.63 -24.10
CA LEU A 79 -13.59 10.68 -24.26
C LEU A 79 -13.71 9.73 -23.08
N SER A 80 -12.59 9.24 -22.51
CA SER A 80 -12.60 8.27 -21.41
C SER A 80 -12.93 8.91 -20.08
N HIS A 81 -12.37 10.09 -19.78
CA HIS A 81 -12.51 10.74 -18.47
C HIS A 81 -13.49 11.92 -18.49
N ARG A 82 -14.00 12.34 -19.66
CA ARG A 82 -14.85 13.53 -19.89
C ARG A 82 -14.24 14.84 -19.37
N THR A 83 -12.96 14.83 -19.03
CA THR A 83 -12.16 15.97 -18.58
C THR A 83 -10.68 15.73 -18.90
N ILE A 84 -9.92 16.79 -19.03
CA ILE A 84 -8.46 16.76 -19.13
C ILE A 84 -7.78 17.18 -17.83
N VAL A 85 -8.57 17.65 -16.85
CA VAL A 85 -8.11 18.12 -15.55
C VAL A 85 -8.56 17.10 -14.49
N GLY A 86 -7.65 16.70 -13.63
CA GLY A 86 -7.92 15.73 -12.57
C GLY A 86 -6.84 14.65 -12.50
N ARG A 87 -6.89 13.85 -11.45
CA ARG A 87 -5.90 12.81 -11.16
C ARG A 87 -5.79 11.79 -12.30
N ASP A 88 -6.91 11.18 -12.69
CA ASP A 88 -6.93 10.06 -13.64
C ASP A 88 -6.57 10.52 -15.07
N ALA A 89 -7.14 11.64 -15.51
CA ALA A 89 -6.82 12.24 -16.80
C ALA A 89 -5.36 12.70 -16.85
N GLY A 90 -4.88 13.36 -15.79
CA GLY A 90 -3.50 13.85 -15.69
C GLY A 90 -2.48 12.72 -15.76
N VAL A 91 -2.68 11.64 -14.99
CA VAL A 91 -1.77 10.48 -14.99
C VAL A 91 -1.83 9.73 -16.32
N THR A 92 -3.01 9.58 -16.92
CA THR A 92 -3.17 9.02 -18.27
C THR A 92 -2.32 9.78 -19.29
N LEU A 93 -2.40 11.12 -19.29
CA LEU A 93 -1.62 11.97 -20.18
C LEU A 93 -0.11 11.86 -19.91
N ILE A 94 0.33 11.85 -18.65
CA ILE A 94 1.74 11.72 -18.29
C ILE A 94 2.32 10.40 -18.80
N VAL A 95 1.61 9.29 -18.66
CA VAL A 95 2.04 7.96 -19.12
C VAL A 95 2.18 7.94 -20.65
N VAL A 96 1.20 8.49 -21.39
CA VAL A 96 1.27 8.56 -22.84
C VAL A 96 2.36 9.52 -23.31
N LEU A 97 2.52 10.68 -22.65
CA LEU A 97 3.60 11.64 -22.93
C LEU A 97 4.98 11.01 -22.71
N LEU A 98 5.16 10.24 -21.63
CA LEU A 98 6.40 9.51 -21.38
C LEU A 98 6.71 8.53 -22.52
N ALA A 99 5.72 7.74 -22.95
CA ALA A 99 5.88 6.80 -24.06
C ALA A 99 6.16 7.52 -25.40
N LEU A 100 5.42 8.58 -25.73
CA LEU A 100 5.63 9.38 -26.95
C LEU A 100 7.03 10.02 -26.94
N LYS A 101 7.49 10.50 -25.79
CA LYS A 101 8.80 11.13 -25.67
C LYS A 101 9.95 10.18 -25.95
N THR A 102 9.76 8.87 -25.76
CA THR A 102 10.77 7.88 -26.18
C THR A 102 10.98 7.85 -27.70
N LEU A 103 9.97 8.18 -28.51
CA LEU A 103 10.07 8.28 -29.98
C LEU A 103 10.83 9.54 -30.45
N GLU A 104 11.04 10.52 -29.58
CA GLU A 104 11.83 11.73 -29.89
C GLU A 104 13.29 11.64 -29.42
N LEU A 105 13.73 10.54 -28.84
CA LEU A 105 15.07 10.32 -28.29
C LEU A 105 16.13 10.38 -29.41
N ARG A 106 16.68 11.57 -29.66
CA ARG A 106 17.76 11.83 -30.65
C ARG A 106 19.06 12.30 -29.98
N ALA A 107 18.91 13.03 -28.87
CA ALA A 107 20.03 13.64 -28.16
C ALA A 107 19.96 13.39 -26.66
N ARG A 108 21.08 13.63 -25.96
CA ARG A 108 21.17 13.52 -24.51
C ARG A 108 20.13 14.40 -23.79
N ARG A 109 19.81 15.57 -24.32
CA ARG A 109 18.79 16.47 -23.79
C ARG A 109 17.42 15.81 -23.76
N ASP A 110 17.08 15.06 -24.82
CA ASP A 110 15.78 14.38 -24.92
C ASP A 110 15.69 13.25 -23.89
N ALA A 111 16.79 12.54 -23.62
CA ALA A 111 16.88 11.55 -22.57
C ALA A 111 16.60 12.15 -21.18
N MET A 112 17.07 13.38 -20.88
CA MET A 112 16.79 14.06 -19.61
C MET A 112 15.28 14.28 -19.40
N VAL A 113 14.55 14.64 -20.47
CA VAL A 113 13.08 14.80 -20.39
C VAL A 113 12.41 13.46 -20.06
N VAL A 114 12.87 12.37 -20.67
CA VAL A 114 12.35 11.01 -20.37
C VAL A 114 12.63 10.64 -18.90
N PHE A 115 13.82 10.95 -18.39
CA PHE A 115 14.14 10.72 -16.96
C PHE A 115 13.23 11.52 -16.03
N PHE A 116 13.03 12.83 -16.29
CA PHE A 116 12.13 13.66 -15.48
C PHE A 116 10.68 13.13 -15.51
N LEU A 117 10.16 12.80 -16.70
CA LEU A 117 8.83 12.21 -16.82
C LEU A 117 8.77 10.84 -16.13
N GLY A 118 9.82 10.03 -16.21
CA GLY A 118 9.93 8.76 -15.53
C GLY A 118 9.85 8.93 -14.00
N PHE A 119 10.65 9.83 -13.41
CA PHE A 119 10.57 10.14 -11.98
C PHE A 119 9.20 10.68 -11.57
N PHE A 120 8.59 11.52 -12.40
CA PHE A 120 7.26 12.02 -12.14
C PHE A 120 6.20 10.91 -12.18
N THR A 121 6.33 9.97 -13.14
CA THR A 121 5.47 8.79 -13.23
C THR A 121 5.62 7.88 -11.99
N LEU A 122 6.85 7.73 -11.43
CA LEU A 122 7.04 7.01 -10.16
C LEU A 122 6.24 7.66 -9.03
N LEU A 123 6.27 8.99 -8.91
CA LEU A 123 5.48 9.70 -7.90
C LEU A 123 3.98 9.55 -8.14
N ALA A 124 3.54 9.60 -9.40
CA ALA A 124 2.12 9.46 -9.75
C ALA A 124 1.54 8.09 -9.37
N ASN A 125 2.35 7.03 -9.28
CA ASN A 125 1.90 5.72 -8.80
C ASN A 125 1.31 5.79 -7.38
N PHE A 126 1.85 6.62 -6.49
CA PHE A 126 1.38 6.74 -5.12
C PHE A 126 -0.04 7.32 -4.99
N PHE A 127 -0.57 7.96 -6.05
CA PHE A 127 -1.97 8.38 -6.08
C PHE A 127 -2.95 7.19 -6.20
N PHE A 128 -2.49 6.03 -6.67
CA PHE A 128 -3.33 4.86 -6.90
C PHE A 128 -3.06 3.73 -5.91
N SER A 129 -1.81 3.49 -5.56
CA SER A 129 -1.44 2.41 -4.65
C SER A 129 -0.21 2.76 -3.82
N GLN A 130 -0.31 2.49 -2.52
CA GLN A 130 0.79 2.61 -1.55
C GLN A 130 1.15 1.24 -0.95
N SER A 131 0.73 0.16 -1.61
CA SER A 131 0.99 -1.20 -1.15
C SER A 131 2.48 -1.56 -1.21
N LEU A 132 2.89 -2.52 -0.39
CA LEU A 132 4.27 -3.02 -0.38
C LEU A 132 4.76 -3.53 -1.75
N PRO A 133 3.96 -4.29 -2.55
CA PRO A 133 4.37 -4.66 -3.91
C PRO A 133 4.62 -3.47 -4.83
N THR A 134 3.74 -2.45 -4.76
CA THR A 134 3.92 -1.22 -5.53
C THR A 134 5.22 -0.54 -5.14
N ALA A 135 5.50 -0.36 -3.83
CA ALA A 135 6.74 0.24 -3.34
C ALA A 135 7.98 -0.53 -3.82
N ALA A 136 7.96 -1.87 -3.77
CA ALA A 136 9.05 -2.70 -4.29
C ALA A 136 9.25 -2.53 -5.81
N ALA A 137 8.17 -2.52 -6.59
CA ALA A 137 8.24 -2.28 -8.04
C ALA A 137 8.80 -0.88 -8.36
N LEU A 138 8.38 0.15 -7.62
CA LEU A 138 8.88 1.51 -7.79
C LEU A 138 10.36 1.64 -7.40
N LEU A 139 10.83 0.89 -6.38
CA LEU A 139 12.25 0.85 -6.02
C LEU A 139 13.09 0.26 -7.16
N VAL A 140 12.63 -0.83 -7.77
CA VAL A 140 13.28 -1.44 -8.94
C VAL A 140 13.31 -0.46 -10.11
N ALA A 141 12.19 0.21 -10.41
CA ALA A 141 12.10 1.20 -11.48
C ALA A 141 13.00 2.43 -11.20
N LEU A 142 13.06 2.89 -9.95
CA LEU A 142 13.96 3.97 -9.50
C LEU A 142 15.44 3.61 -9.74
N LEU A 143 15.87 2.41 -9.31
CA LEU A 143 17.23 1.93 -9.57
C LEU A 143 17.52 1.79 -11.05
N GLY A 144 16.51 1.37 -11.84
CA GLY A 144 16.59 1.34 -13.30
C GLY A 144 16.81 2.72 -13.90
N LEU A 145 16.00 3.73 -13.51
CA LEU A 145 16.14 5.12 -13.96
C LEU A 145 17.51 5.71 -13.57
N LEU A 146 17.94 5.51 -12.33
CA LEU A 146 19.26 5.96 -11.87
C LEU A 146 20.38 5.28 -12.65
N THR A 147 20.26 3.98 -12.95
CA THR A 147 21.23 3.25 -13.78
C THR A 147 21.30 3.81 -15.20
N ALA A 148 20.14 4.07 -15.82
CA ALA A 148 20.07 4.67 -17.15
C ALA A 148 20.66 6.09 -17.15
N LEU A 149 20.38 6.87 -16.11
CA LEU A 149 20.92 8.23 -15.93
C LEU A 149 22.44 8.21 -15.79
N VAL A 150 23.01 7.34 -14.93
CA VAL A 150 24.46 7.15 -14.77
C VAL A 150 25.09 6.76 -16.10
N ASN A 151 24.49 5.78 -16.81
CA ASN A 151 25.00 5.32 -18.10
C ASN A 151 24.97 6.41 -19.19
N ALA A 152 23.93 7.26 -19.18
CA ALA A 152 23.82 8.41 -20.09
C ALA A 152 24.89 9.49 -19.83
N HIS A 153 25.45 9.55 -18.61
CA HIS A 153 26.52 10.49 -18.24
C HIS A 153 27.94 9.97 -18.50
N MET A 154 28.10 8.70 -18.89
CA MET A 154 29.41 8.15 -19.29
C MET A 154 29.70 8.43 -20.76
N PRO A 155 30.57 9.40 -21.09
CA PRO A 155 30.70 9.90 -22.49
C PRO A 155 31.44 8.95 -23.41
N VAL A 156 32.38 8.13 -22.89
CA VAL A 156 33.31 7.31 -23.69
C VAL A 156 33.23 5.84 -23.33
N GLY A 157 33.38 4.98 -24.33
CA GLY A 157 33.44 3.52 -24.16
C GLY A 157 32.06 2.85 -24.16
N ARG A 158 32.05 1.55 -23.85
CA ARG A 158 30.86 0.70 -23.71
C ARG A 158 30.83 0.09 -22.32
N PRO A 159 30.54 0.86 -21.27
CA PRO A 159 30.54 0.33 -19.90
C PRO A 159 29.48 -0.77 -19.78
N PRO A 160 29.74 -1.86 -19.04
CA PRO A 160 28.73 -2.84 -18.75
C PRO A 160 27.64 -2.21 -17.88
N LEU A 161 26.36 -2.49 -18.17
CA LEU A 161 25.21 -1.96 -17.40
C LEU A 161 25.32 -2.29 -15.91
N ALA A 162 25.95 -3.44 -15.58
CA ALA A 162 26.22 -3.82 -14.19
C ALA A 162 27.12 -2.83 -13.44
N ALA A 163 28.09 -2.18 -14.12
CA ALA A 163 28.92 -1.15 -13.50
C ALA A 163 28.11 0.12 -13.22
N SER A 164 27.27 0.56 -14.17
CA SER A 164 26.33 1.68 -13.99
C SER A 164 25.33 1.42 -12.88
N MET A 165 24.78 0.19 -12.81
CA MET A 165 23.86 -0.26 -11.76
C MET A 165 24.52 -0.27 -10.38
N ARG A 166 25.77 -0.73 -10.26
CA ARG A 166 26.53 -0.70 -9.00
C ARG A 166 26.75 0.73 -8.53
N THR A 167 27.04 1.63 -9.44
CA THR A 167 27.20 3.07 -9.13
C THR A 167 25.87 3.67 -8.68
N ALA A 168 24.76 3.42 -9.41
CA ALA A 168 23.42 3.87 -9.05
C ALA A 168 22.99 3.34 -7.67
N ALA A 169 23.23 2.04 -7.41
CA ALA A 169 22.91 1.43 -6.12
C ALA A 169 23.71 2.05 -4.97
N ARG A 170 25.01 2.35 -5.18
CA ARG A 170 25.84 3.07 -4.18
C ARG A 170 25.32 4.48 -3.92
N MET A 171 24.92 5.21 -4.95
CA MET A 171 24.33 6.55 -4.81
C MET A 171 23.00 6.48 -4.04
N ALA A 172 22.14 5.54 -4.37
CA ALA A 172 20.87 5.32 -3.67
C ALA A 172 21.11 4.96 -2.19
N LEU A 173 22.08 4.08 -1.90
CA LEU A 173 22.42 3.67 -0.55
C LEU A 173 23.01 4.84 0.27
N LEU A 174 23.82 5.69 -0.33
CA LEU A 174 24.36 6.89 0.33
C LEU A 174 23.27 7.94 0.58
N GLY A 175 22.24 8.00 -0.26
CA GLY A 175 21.07 8.87 -0.06
C GLY A 175 20.07 8.34 0.96
N ALA A 176 20.05 7.02 1.20
CA ALA A 176 19.07 6.38 2.06
C ALA A 176 19.01 6.95 3.50
N PRO A 177 20.12 7.26 4.21
CA PRO A 177 20.06 7.84 5.55
C PRO A 177 19.34 9.20 5.56
N ILE A 178 19.57 10.03 4.55
CA ILE A 178 18.90 11.34 4.43
C ILE A 178 17.40 11.13 4.16
N MET A 179 17.07 10.19 3.29
CA MET A 179 15.66 9.82 3.01
C MET A 179 14.94 9.35 4.28
N VAL A 180 15.60 8.49 5.09
CA VAL A 180 15.05 8.03 6.36
C VAL A 180 14.85 9.17 7.35
N ALA A 181 15.85 10.06 7.47
CA ALA A 181 15.74 11.24 8.33
C ALA A 181 14.60 12.16 7.92
N LEU A 182 14.44 12.42 6.62
CA LEU A 182 13.32 13.18 6.08
C LEU A 182 11.99 12.48 6.34
N PHE A 183 11.89 11.17 6.13
CA PHE A 183 10.67 10.41 6.39
C PHE A 183 10.23 10.47 7.85
N LEU A 184 11.18 10.37 8.78
CA LEU A 184 10.89 10.35 10.22
C LEU A 184 10.60 11.75 10.79
N LEU A 185 11.30 12.78 10.31
CA LEU A 185 11.32 14.10 10.95
C LEU A 185 10.64 15.21 10.13
N PHE A 186 10.35 14.99 8.82
CA PHE A 186 9.64 16.01 8.05
C PHE A 186 8.22 16.17 8.58
N PRO A 187 7.81 17.38 9.03
CA PRO A 187 6.49 17.59 9.64
C PRO A 187 5.34 17.17 8.72
N ARG A 188 4.51 16.27 9.19
CA ARG A 188 3.32 15.79 8.46
C ARG A 188 2.13 16.69 8.78
N MET A 189 1.91 17.66 7.91
CA MET A 189 0.71 18.51 7.96
C MET A 189 -0.43 17.83 7.18
N ALA A 190 -1.67 17.98 7.68
CA ALA A 190 -2.84 17.59 6.91
C ALA A 190 -2.85 18.34 5.57
N PRO A 191 -3.25 17.71 4.45
CA PRO A 191 -3.30 18.39 3.15
C PRO A 191 -4.21 19.61 3.24
N LEU A 192 -3.67 20.76 2.85
CA LEU A 192 -4.39 22.06 2.89
C LEU A 192 -5.47 22.15 1.81
N TRP A 193 -5.47 21.23 0.86
CA TRP A 193 -6.49 21.09 -0.20
C TRP A 193 -7.19 19.73 -0.05
N GLY A 194 -8.51 19.74 -0.23
CA GLY A 194 -9.28 18.50 -0.29
C GLY A 194 -8.84 17.68 -1.51
N VAL A 195 -8.57 16.40 -1.31
CA VAL A 195 -8.36 15.47 -2.43
C VAL A 195 -9.72 15.29 -3.11
N PRO A 196 -9.88 15.54 -4.42
CA PRO A 196 -11.13 15.30 -5.12
C PRO A 196 -11.54 13.83 -4.95
N ASP A 197 -12.74 13.61 -4.45
CA ASP A 197 -13.31 12.28 -4.27
C ASP A 197 -13.76 11.75 -5.64
N ASP A 198 -12.99 10.82 -6.21
CA ASP A 198 -13.41 10.12 -7.42
C ASP A 198 -14.43 9.03 -7.06
N ALA A 199 -15.69 9.38 -7.23
CA ALA A 199 -16.86 8.57 -6.90
C ALA A 199 -16.98 7.23 -7.69
N ARG A 200 -16.02 6.86 -8.53
CA ARG A 200 -16.18 5.79 -9.54
C ARG A 200 -15.39 4.50 -9.33
N SER A 201 -14.53 4.39 -8.34
CA SER A 201 -13.83 3.13 -8.04
C SER A 201 -14.22 2.62 -6.65
N GLY A 202 -15.47 2.13 -6.50
CA GLY A 202 -15.91 1.44 -5.32
C GLY A 202 -15.18 0.09 -5.18
N ARG A 203 -14.28 -0.07 -4.19
CA ARG A 203 -14.03 -1.40 -3.68
C ARG A 203 -15.30 -1.85 -2.96
N SER A 204 -15.82 -3.02 -3.34
CA SER A 204 -16.96 -3.65 -2.70
C SER A 204 -16.60 -3.96 -1.25
N GLY A 205 -17.13 -3.20 -0.34
CA GLY A 205 -17.16 -3.47 1.09
C GLY A 205 -18.61 -3.58 1.53
N LEU A 206 -18.88 -3.66 2.84
CA LEU A 206 -20.23 -3.63 3.39
C LEU A 206 -21.00 -2.42 2.83
N SER A 207 -22.29 -2.64 2.55
CA SER A 207 -23.20 -1.58 2.11
C SER A 207 -24.26 -1.27 3.16
N GLY A 208 -24.86 -0.07 3.11
CA GLY A 208 -26.07 0.28 3.87
C GLY A 208 -27.34 -0.35 3.31
N GLU A 209 -27.20 -1.18 2.28
CA GLU A 209 -28.26 -1.97 1.65
C GLU A 209 -27.77 -3.41 1.46
N MET A 210 -28.70 -4.35 1.45
CA MET A 210 -28.43 -5.76 1.21
C MET A 210 -29.53 -6.32 0.29
N SER A 211 -29.18 -6.56 -0.95
CA SER A 211 -29.98 -7.30 -1.91
C SER A 211 -29.58 -8.77 -1.88
N ILE A 212 -30.55 -9.66 -1.96
CA ILE A 212 -30.29 -11.11 -1.97
C ILE A 212 -29.38 -11.47 -3.15
N GLY A 213 -28.22 -12.07 -2.87
CA GLY A 213 -27.14 -12.37 -3.82
C GLY A 213 -25.99 -11.36 -3.82
N SER A 214 -26.15 -10.19 -3.18
CA SER A 214 -25.16 -9.10 -3.23
C SER A 214 -23.87 -9.40 -2.47
N MET A 215 -23.95 -10.13 -1.37
CA MET A 215 -22.78 -10.50 -0.57
C MET A 215 -21.93 -11.62 -1.20
N ALA A 216 -22.43 -12.31 -2.23
CA ALA A 216 -21.69 -13.38 -2.88
C ALA A 216 -20.34 -12.91 -3.43
N SER A 217 -20.31 -11.74 -4.07
CA SER A 217 -19.05 -11.15 -4.57
C SER A 217 -18.08 -10.80 -3.45
N LEU A 218 -18.57 -10.41 -2.28
CA LEU A 218 -17.76 -10.05 -1.12
C LEU A 218 -17.16 -11.30 -0.47
N VAL A 219 -17.94 -12.37 -0.35
CA VAL A 219 -17.50 -13.65 0.24
C VAL A 219 -16.43 -14.34 -0.63
N LEU A 220 -16.38 -14.03 -1.93
CA LEU A 220 -15.35 -14.51 -2.84
C LEU A 220 -14.07 -13.66 -2.83
N ASP A 221 -14.06 -12.51 -2.18
CA ASP A 221 -12.91 -11.60 -2.10
C ASP A 221 -12.03 -11.93 -0.89
N ASP A 222 -10.85 -12.48 -1.14
CA ASP A 222 -9.85 -12.84 -0.12
C ASP A 222 -9.02 -11.65 0.38
N SER A 223 -9.29 -10.43 -0.09
CA SER A 223 -8.59 -9.23 0.37
C SER A 223 -8.88 -8.95 1.84
N VAL A 224 -7.93 -8.32 2.51
CA VAL A 224 -8.07 -7.98 3.93
C VAL A 224 -9.06 -6.82 4.07
N ALA A 225 -10.03 -6.95 4.99
CA ALA A 225 -10.94 -5.88 5.40
C ALA A 225 -10.37 -5.10 6.58
N LEU A 226 -9.92 -5.80 7.61
CA LEU A 226 -9.29 -5.22 8.79
C LEU A 226 -8.34 -6.21 9.45
N ARG A 227 -7.41 -5.67 10.26
CA ARG A 227 -6.57 -6.46 11.17
C ARG A 227 -6.80 -6.00 12.59
N VAL A 228 -6.80 -6.96 13.51
CA VAL A 228 -7.07 -6.68 14.92
C VAL A 228 -5.95 -7.25 15.77
N ARG A 229 -5.46 -6.47 16.73
CA ARG A 229 -4.58 -6.92 17.78
C ARG A 229 -5.26 -6.73 19.12
N PHE A 230 -5.49 -7.83 19.83
CA PHE A 230 -6.05 -7.80 21.17
C PHE A 230 -4.95 -7.47 22.18
N ASP A 231 -5.27 -6.56 23.10
CA ASP A 231 -4.42 -6.14 24.20
C ASP A 231 -5.06 -6.65 25.50
N THR A 232 -4.99 -7.97 25.72
CA THR A 232 -5.58 -8.62 26.87
C THR A 232 -4.51 -8.93 27.92
N PRO A 233 -4.65 -8.41 29.16
CA PRO A 233 -3.81 -8.81 30.29
C PRO A 233 -4.00 -10.32 30.52
N GLY A 234 -2.91 -11.10 30.37
CA GLY A 234 -2.95 -12.57 30.44
C GLY A 234 -3.02 -13.29 29.09
N GLY A 235 -3.11 -12.57 27.97
CA GLY A 235 -2.76 -13.07 26.63
C GLY A 235 -3.77 -13.93 25.89
N ALA A 236 -4.93 -14.27 26.42
CA ALA A 236 -5.94 -15.03 25.67
C ALA A 236 -6.89 -14.09 24.93
N PRO A 237 -6.92 -14.12 23.58
CA PRO A 237 -7.90 -13.37 22.79
C PRO A 237 -9.31 -13.93 23.06
N PRO A 238 -10.36 -13.13 22.80
CA PRO A 238 -11.72 -13.64 22.88
C PRO A 238 -11.93 -14.86 21.98
N PRO A 239 -12.87 -15.76 22.33
CA PRO A 239 -13.19 -16.88 21.47
C PRO A 239 -13.57 -16.40 20.07
N GLN A 240 -13.11 -17.08 19.03
CA GLN A 240 -13.37 -16.70 17.64
C GLN A 240 -14.87 -16.59 17.32
N SER A 241 -15.68 -17.42 17.96
CA SER A 241 -17.15 -17.40 17.85
C SER A 241 -17.82 -16.13 18.42
N SER A 242 -17.10 -15.34 19.22
CA SER A 242 -17.60 -14.06 19.76
C SER A 242 -17.10 -12.84 18.98
N LEU A 243 -16.25 -13.03 17.95
CA LEU A 243 -15.69 -11.93 17.16
C LEU A 243 -16.68 -11.49 16.09
N TYR A 244 -17.63 -10.63 16.47
CA TYR A 244 -18.56 -9.97 15.55
C TYR A 244 -18.19 -8.49 15.46
N PHE A 245 -17.67 -8.08 14.31
CA PHE A 245 -17.36 -6.68 14.02
C PHE A 245 -18.57 -6.04 13.36
N ARG A 246 -19.25 -5.20 14.12
CA ARG A 246 -20.53 -4.59 13.75
C ARG A 246 -20.36 -3.59 12.62
N GLY A 247 -21.20 -3.72 11.62
CA GLY A 247 -21.39 -2.77 10.53
C GLY A 247 -22.84 -2.22 10.52
N PRO A 248 -23.37 -1.86 9.33
CA PRO A 248 -24.73 -1.32 9.18
C PRO A 248 -25.82 -2.25 9.70
N VAL A 249 -26.84 -1.63 10.33
CA VAL A 249 -28.08 -2.28 10.74
C VAL A 249 -29.16 -1.98 9.72
N LEU A 250 -29.78 -3.03 9.19
CA LEU A 250 -30.75 -2.96 8.12
C LEU A 250 -32.14 -3.25 8.69
N THR A 251 -33.02 -2.26 8.63
CA THR A 251 -34.35 -2.31 9.23
C THR A 251 -35.48 -2.19 8.20
N ALA A 252 -35.34 -1.32 7.20
CA ALA A 252 -36.35 -1.15 6.16
C ALA A 252 -36.29 -2.32 5.16
N PHE A 253 -37.45 -2.89 4.83
CA PHE A 253 -37.58 -4.04 3.95
C PHE A 253 -38.66 -3.77 2.89
N ASN A 254 -38.28 -3.85 1.59
CA ASN A 254 -39.23 -3.63 0.49
C ASN A 254 -39.91 -4.91 -0.03
N GLY A 255 -39.64 -6.04 0.61
CA GLY A 255 -40.08 -7.38 0.20
C GLY A 255 -38.97 -8.27 -0.35
N ARG A 256 -37.89 -7.64 -0.85
CA ARG A 256 -36.72 -8.32 -1.41
C ARG A 256 -35.43 -7.83 -0.81
N ASP A 257 -35.26 -6.51 -0.72
CA ASP A 257 -34.02 -5.84 -0.33
C ASP A 257 -34.19 -5.15 1.03
N TRP A 258 -33.06 -5.09 1.76
CA TRP A 258 -32.98 -4.51 3.08
C TRP A 258 -32.16 -3.22 3.06
N TYR A 259 -32.58 -2.20 3.79
CA TYR A 259 -31.93 -0.89 3.87
C TYR A 259 -31.73 -0.45 5.30
N ALA A 260 -30.61 0.22 5.57
CA ALA A 260 -30.43 0.95 6.82
C ALA A 260 -31.35 2.17 6.87
N LEU A 261 -31.86 2.52 8.06
CA LEU A 261 -32.78 3.67 8.23
C LEU A 261 -32.14 5.01 7.81
N SER A 262 -30.83 5.08 7.77
CA SER A 262 -30.09 6.25 7.28
C SER A 262 -30.08 6.40 5.76
N GLN A 263 -30.44 5.37 5.01
CA GLN A 263 -30.44 5.40 3.54
C GLN A 263 -31.69 6.12 3.01
N PRO A 264 -31.54 6.90 1.93
CA PRO A 264 -32.70 7.57 1.29
C PRO A 264 -33.78 6.59 0.85
N GLU A 265 -33.38 5.39 0.41
CA GLU A 265 -34.26 4.32 -0.06
C GLU A 265 -35.19 3.77 1.03
N ALA A 266 -34.79 3.89 2.30
CA ALA A 266 -35.64 3.51 3.44
C ALA A 266 -36.87 4.42 3.58
N ARG A 267 -36.83 5.64 3.04
CA ARG A 267 -37.94 6.59 3.14
C ARG A 267 -39.12 6.12 2.30
N GLY A 268 -40.28 6.03 2.94
CA GLY A 268 -41.52 5.55 2.31
C GLY A 268 -41.67 4.00 2.32
N ILE A 269 -40.65 3.25 2.73
CA ILE A 269 -40.71 1.79 2.89
C ILE A 269 -41.15 1.43 4.32
N THR A 270 -40.67 2.18 5.31
CA THR A 270 -40.93 1.89 6.73
C THR A 270 -41.18 3.16 7.53
N TRP A 271 -41.97 3.01 8.61
CA TRP A 271 -42.14 4.02 9.66
C TRP A 271 -41.24 3.76 10.88
N ALA A 272 -40.29 2.83 10.76
CA ALA A 272 -39.35 2.53 11.82
C ALA A 272 -38.43 3.73 12.10
N TYR A 273 -38.22 4.00 13.38
CA TYR A 273 -37.24 4.96 13.89
C TYR A 273 -36.21 4.21 14.73
N PRO A 274 -34.96 4.68 14.76
CA PRO A 274 -33.95 4.10 15.64
C PRO A 274 -34.43 4.09 17.10
N THR A 275 -34.33 2.93 17.77
CA THR A 275 -34.61 2.84 19.19
C THR A 275 -33.44 3.41 20.00
N PRO A 276 -33.67 4.02 21.18
CA PRO A 276 -32.55 4.45 22.05
C PRO A 276 -31.56 3.31 22.32
N ALA A 277 -30.28 3.63 22.31
CA ALA A 277 -29.24 2.61 22.51
C ALA A 277 -29.34 1.92 23.89
N ASN A 278 -29.62 2.67 24.95
CA ASN A 278 -29.74 2.18 26.34
C ASN A 278 -28.72 1.10 26.68
N LEU A 279 -27.47 1.32 26.26
CA LEU A 279 -26.39 0.35 26.38
C LEU A 279 -26.01 0.13 27.83
N GLN A 280 -26.07 -1.11 28.30
CA GLN A 280 -25.60 -1.55 29.61
C GLN A 280 -24.58 -2.67 29.42
N MET A 281 -23.37 -2.45 29.88
CA MET A 281 -22.27 -3.39 29.73
C MET A 281 -22.12 -4.27 30.98
N GLN A 282 -21.69 -5.51 30.75
CA GLN A 282 -21.51 -6.52 31.80
C GLN A 282 -20.19 -7.27 31.59
N GLY A 283 -19.51 -7.56 32.69
CA GLY A 283 -18.28 -8.35 32.69
C GLY A 283 -17.04 -7.55 32.29
N GLU A 284 -15.99 -8.28 31.94
CA GLU A 284 -14.69 -7.68 31.58
C GLU A 284 -14.73 -7.06 30.19
N SER A 285 -13.96 -5.98 30.03
CA SER A 285 -13.76 -5.32 28.75
C SER A 285 -12.64 -5.97 27.96
N VAL A 286 -12.71 -5.86 26.66
CA VAL A 286 -11.69 -6.30 25.71
C VAL A 286 -11.12 -5.08 25.02
N ARG A 287 -9.83 -4.81 25.24
CA ARG A 287 -9.10 -3.76 24.52
C ARG A 287 -8.45 -4.32 23.28
N TYR A 288 -8.54 -3.58 22.20
CA TYR A 288 -7.94 -3.98 20.94
C TYR A 288 -7.64 -2.79 20.05
N GLU A 289 -6.71 -3.02 19.13
CA GLU A 289 -6.32 -2.09 18.09
C GLU A 289 -6.76 -2.64 16.75
N VAL A 290 -7.43 -1.80 15.96
CA VAL A 290 -7.90 -2.11 14.62
C VAL A 290 -7.07 -1.35 13.60
N THR A 291 -6.63 -2.04 12.56
CA THR A 291 -6.13 -1.45 11.32
C THR A 291 -7.14 -1.75 10.23
N LEU A 292 -7.93 -0.74 9.86
CA LEU A 292 -9.02 -0.83 8.89
C LEU A 292 -8.53 -0.43 7.50
N GLU A 293 -8.78 -1.29 6.51
CA GLU A 293 -8.47 -0.99 5.11
C GLU A 293 -9.46 0.03 4.53
N PRO A 294 -9.08 0.80 3.48
CA PRO A 294 -9.94 1.82 2.89
C PRO A 294 -11.24 1.24 2.34
N SER A 295 -12.35 1.59 2.93
CA SER A 295 -13.70 1.13 2.54
C SER A 295 -14.50 2.17 1.76
N ARG A 296 -14.07 3.45 1.80
CA ARG A 296 -14.83 4.63 1.33
C ARG A 296 -16.20 4.81 2.01
N ARG A 297 -16.41 4.09 3.10
CA ARG A 297 -17.56 4.22 3.98
C ARG A 297 -17.10 4.85 5.30
N PRO A 298 -17.97 5.51 6.04
CA PRO A 298 -17.59 6.14 7.30
C PRO A 298 -17.53 5.17 8.49
N TRP A 299 -17.88 3.90 8.31
CA TRP A 299 -18.10 2.95 9.39
C TRP A 299 -16.80 2.47 10.03
N LEU A 300 -16.72 2.61 11.34
CA LEU A 300 -15.67 2.05 12.17
C LEU A 300 -16.14 0.68 12.68
N LEU A 301 -15.52 -0.37 12.18
CA LEU A 301 -15.88 -1.74 12.52
C LEU A 301 -15.32 -2.08 13.89
N THR A 302 -16.19 -2.15 14.90
CA THR A 302 -15.83 -2.49 16.27
C THR A 302 -16.54 -3.78 16.67
N LEU A 303 -15.99 -4.48 17.66
CA LEU A 303 -16.76 -5.50 18.38
C LEU A 303 -17.99 -4.83 19.02
N ASP A 304 -19.07 -5.59 19.18
CA ASP A 304 -20.28 -5.04 19.80
C ASP A 304 -19.99 -4.30 21.12
N ALA A 305 -20.85 -3.36 21.49
CA ALA A 305 -20.83 -2.64 22.77
C ALA A 305 -19.54 -1.88 23.11
N VAL A 306 -19.20 -0.93 22.25
CA VAL A 306 -18.23 0.13 22.53
C VAL A 306 -18.98 1.35 23.02
N GLN A 307 -18.80 1.76 24.27
CA GLN A 307 -19.48 2.92 24.86
C GLN A 307 -18.71 4.21 24.62
N GLU A 308 -17.39 4.16 24.81
CA GLU A 308 -16.52 5.32 24.64
C GLU A 308 -16.07 5.46 23.19
N GLN A 309 -15.87 6.70 22.77
CA GLN A 309 -15.39 6.96 21.41
C GLN A 309 -14.05 6.23 21.17
N PRO A 310 -13.92 5.47 20.06
CA PRO A 310 -12.63 4.89 19.70
C PRO A 310 -11.53 5.95 19.61
N GLU A 311 -10.33 5.61 20.07
CA GLU A 311 -9.16 6.48 19.97
C GLU A 311 -8.72 6.62 18.51
N LEU A 312 -9.07 7.72 17.87
CA LEU A 312 -8.79 8.03 16.48
C LEU A 312 -7.59 8.97 16.34
N PRO A 313 -6.93 8.97 15.17
CA PRO A 313 -5.93 9.98 14.85
C PRO A 313 -6.50 11.40 14.93
N GLN A 314 -5.66 12.39 15.28
CA GLN A 314 -6.05 13.78 15.41
C GLN A 314 -6.78 14.30 14.14
N GLY A 315 -7.86 15.02 14.35
CA GLY A 315 -8.70 15.58 13.28
C GLY A 315 -9.75 14.63 12.70
N THR A 316 -9.86 13.41 13.22
CA THR A 316 -10.93 12.47 12.87
C THR A 316 -11.91 12.36 14.03
N GLY A 317 -13.12 12.92 13.86
CA GLY A 317 -14.21 12.71 14.82
C GLY A 317 -14.97 11.42 14.51
N ALA A 318 -15.64 10.85 15.51
CA ALA A 318 -16.60 9.76 15.32
C ALA A 318 -17.85 9.95 16.18
N MET A 319 -18.94 9.34 15.73
CA MET A 319 -20.22 9.36 16.42
C MET A 319 -20.85 7.97 16.39
N MET A 320 -21.42 7.57 17.49
CA MET A 320 -22.17 6.31 17.59
C MET A 320 -23.64 6.53 17.26
N SER A 321 -24.17 5.70 16.37
CA SER A 321 -25.63 5.67 16.13
C SER A 321 -26.35 4.96 17.28
N PRO A 322 -27.67 5.18 17.44
CA PRO A 322 -28.48 4.43 18.39
C PRO A 322 -28.42 2.90 18.19
N GLU A 323 -28.00 2.44 17.03
CA GLU A 323 -27.85 1.05 16.64
C GLU A 323 -26.44 0.49 16.94
N LEU A 324 -25.66 1.20 17.76
CA LEU A 324 -24.30 0.89 18.18
C LEU A 324 -23.26 0.87 17.03
N LEU A 325 -23.54 1.50 15.89
CA LEU A 325 -22.59 1.65 14.81
C LEU A 325 -21.78 2.95 15.00
N TRP A 326 -20.48 2.84 15.13
CA TRP A 326 -19.56 3.98 15.11
C TRP A 326 -19.29 4.43 13.67
N SER A 327 -19.39 5.70 13.42
CA SER A 327 -19.11 6.29 12.12
C SER A 327 -18.15 7.46 12.25
N ALA A 328 -17.10 7.46 11.45
CA ALA A 328 -16.16 8.56 11.33
C ALA A 328 -16.83 9.78 10.65
N SER A 329 -16.33 10.97 10.92
CA SER A 329 -16.85 12.22 10.33
C SER A 329 -16.64 12.32 8.81
N ARG A 330 -15.79 11.48 8.24
CA ARG A 330 -15.48 11.41 6.79
C ARG A 330 -15.36 9.96 6.33
N PRO A 331 -15.63 9.66 5.04
CA PRO A 331 -15.38 8.36 4.47
C PRO A 331 -13.92 7.93 4.62
N ILE A 332 -13.68 6.65 4.92
CA ILE A 332 -12.34 6.09 5.14
C ILE A 332 -11.71 5.78 3.79
N SER A 333 -10.92 6.72 3.27
CA SER A 333 -10.25 6.64 1.97
C SER A 333 -8.80 6.16 2.04
N SER A 334 -8.23 6.06 3.24
CA SER A 334 -6.89 5.53 3.52
C SER A 334 -6.94 4.53 4.66
N VAL A 335 -5.88 3.75 4.84
CA VAL A 335 -5.78 2.83 5.99
C VAL A 335 -5.93 3.63 7.28
N LEU A 336 -6.86 3.22 8.13
CA LEU A 336 -7.17 3.89 9.39
C LEU A 336 -6.86 2.96 10.56
N ARG A 337 -6.11 3.48 11.54
CA ARG A 337 -5.79 2.77 12.76
C ARG A 337 -6.47 3.45 13.95
N TYR A 338 -7.12 2.67 14.78
CA TYR A 338 -7.79 3.14 15.99
C TYR A 338 -7.78 2.07 17.07
N ARG A 339 -7.95 2.50 18.32
CA ARG A 339 -8.14 1.62 19.48
C ARG A 339 -9.56 1.72 19.97
N ALA A 340 -10.08 0.60 20.45
CA ALA A 340 -11.40 0.53 21.03
C ALA A 340 -11.42 -0.43 22.21
N GLU A 341 -12.39 -0.23 23.10
CA GLU A 341 -12.66 -1.08 24.25
C GLU A 341 -14.12 -1.53 24.18
N SER A 342 -14.35 -2.84 24.10
CA SER A 342 -15.67 -3.45 23.95
C SER A 342 -16.00 -4.41 25.08
N HIS A 343 -17.29 -4.55 25.36
CA HIS A 343 -17.81 -5.58 26.25
C HIS A 343 -18.55 -6.64 25.42
N LEU A 344 -18.18 -7.91 25.60
CA LEU A 344 -18.81 -9.02 24.85
C LEU A 344 -20.16 -9.44 25.45
N ARG A 345 -20.42 -9.06 26.71
CA ARG A 345 -21.72 -9.23 27.37
C ARG A 345 -22.32 -7.86 27.62
N PHE A 346 -23.49 -7.63 27.07
CA PHE A 346 -24.19 -6.35 27.17
C PHE A 346 -25.67 -6.52 26.87
N THR A 347 -26.46 -5.55 27.27
CA THR A 347 -27.85 -5.36 26.83
C THR A 347 -27.98 -3.99 26.16
N HIS A 348 -28.82 -3.90 25.14
CA HIS A 348 -29.04 -2.62 24.48
C HIS A 348 -30.48 -2.51 23.90
N GLY A 349 -30.91 -1.28 23.68
CA GLY A 349 -32.27 -0.96 23.23
C GLY A 349 -33.27 -0.88 24.40
N PRO A 350 -34.55 -0.66 24.10
CA PRO A 350 -35.61 -0.59 25.10
C PRO A 350 -35.81 -1.97 25.75
N THR A 351 -35.89 -2.03 27.06
CA THR A 351 -36.19 -3.26 27.84
C THR A 351 -37.66 -3.55 27.96
N ARG A 352 -38.52 -2.55 27.68
CA ARG A 352 -39.99 -2.69 27.63
C ARG A 352 -40.50 -2.37 26.24
N ARG A 353 -41.64 -2.97 25.88
CA ARG A 353 -42.27 -2.72 24.59
C ARG A 353 -42.68 -1.24 24.46
N THR A 354 -42.25 -0.60 23.40
CA THR A 354 -42.55 0.80 23.06
C THR A 354 -43.12 0.87 21.65
N SER A 355 -43.82 1.98 21.32
CA SER A 355 -44.36 2.21 19.96
C SER A 355 -43.27 2.24 18.90
N LEU A 356 -42.03 2.60 19.25
CA LEU A 356 -40.89 2.60 18.33
C LEU A 356 -40.57 1.21 17.78
N LEU A 357 -40.92 0.14 18.50
CA LEU A 357 -40.70 -1.24 18.04
C LEU A 357 -41.71 -1.69 16.97
N ASN A 358 -42.81 -0.97 16.77
CA ASN A 358 -43.84 -1.36 15.81
C ASN A 358 -43.30 -1.34 14.37
N GLY A 359 -42.42 -0.41 14.01
CA GLY A 359 -41.80 -0.39 12.70
C GLY A 359 -40.84 -1.55 12.42
N TYR A 360 -40.40 -2.26 13.46
CA TYR A 360 -39.53 -3.43 13.31
C TYR A 360 -40.26 -4.75 13.13
N VAL A 361 -41.59 -4.71 13.04
CA VAL A 361 -42.45 -5.85 12.64
C VAL A 361 -43.13 -5.60 11.30
N GLU A 362 -42.91 -4.43 10.67
CA GLU A 362 -43.48 -4.08 9.37
C GLU A 362 -42.95 -5.02 8.28
N LEU A 363 -43.89 -5.53 7.47
CA LEU A 363 -43.65 -6.30 6.27
C LEU A 363 -44.50 -5.74 5.12
N PRO A 364 -44.00 -5.69 3.88
CA PRO A 364 -44.80 -5.28 2.73
C PRO A 364 -45.98 -6.24 2.51
N ALA A 365 -47.10 -5.66 2.17
CA ALA A 365 -48.31 -6.44 1.82
C ALA A 365 -48.00 -7.35 0.61
N GLU A 366 -48.66 -8.52 0.57
CA GLU A 366 -48.59 -9.50 -0.54
C GLU A 366 -47.22 -10.15 -0.76
N MET A 367 -46.19 -9.84 0.07
CA MET A 367 -44.88 -10.46 -0.03
C MET A 367 -44.71 -11.63 0.92
N ASN A 368 -44.09 -12.73 0.41
CA ASN A 368 -43.74 -13.93 1.18
C ASN A 368 -44.95 -14.59 1.89
N PRO A 369 -46.08 -14.84 1.19
CA PRO A 369 -47.34 -15.31 1.81
C PRO A 369 -47.19 -16.64 2.54
N ARG A 370 -46.33 -17.56 2.08
CA ARG A 370 -46.14 -18.89 2.72
C ARG A 370 -45.35 -18.72 4.05
N THR A 371 -44.46 -17.74 4.14
CA THR A 371 -43.75 -17.42 5.38
C THR A 371 -44.70 -16.79 6.39
N LEU A 372 -45.65 -15.94 5.93
CA LEU A 372 -46.70 -15.39 6.79
C LEU A 372 -47.59 -16.53 7.34
N ALA A 373 -48.03 -17.42 6.48
CA ALA A 373 -48.82 -18.59 6.91
C ALA A 373 -48.04 -19.53 7.87
N LEU A 374 -46.71 -19.67 7.69
CA LEU A 374 -45.88 -20.41 8.64
C LEU A 374 -45.86 -19.73 10.01
N ALA A 375 -45.76 -18.41 10.06
CA ALA A 375 -45.81 -17.66 11.32
C ALA A 375 -47.17 -17.84 12.03
N GLU A 376 -48.27 -17.78 11.29
CA GLU A 376 -49.64 -18.04 11.81
C GLU A 376 -49.75 -19.49 12.38
N GLN A 377 -49.21 -20.49 11.66
CA GLN A 377 -49.13 -21.84 12.16
C GLN A 377 -48.31 -21.95 13.45
N MET A 378 -47.20 -21.28 13.54
CA MET A 378 -46.37 -21.24 14.76
C MET A 378 -47.09 -20.57 15.93
N GLN A 379 -47.87 -19.53 15.68
CA GLN A 379 -48.69 -18.86 16.69
C GLN A 379 -49.87 -19.74 17.16
N ALA A 380 -50.46 -20.53 16.24
CA ALA A 380 -51.58 -21.44 16.55
C ALA A 380 -51.14 -22.77 17.20
N ASP A 381 -49.85 -23.10 17.15
CA ASP A 381 -49.35 -24.35 17.77
C ASP A 381 -49.41 -24.27 19.30
N PRO A 382 -50.17 -25.14 19.98
CA PRO A 382 -50.31 -25.09 21.44
C PRO A 382 -48.98 -25.24 22.21
N THR A 383 -48.06 -26.00 21.64
CA THR A 383 -46.73 -26.22 22.26
C THR A 383 -45.89 -24.99 22.21
N ILE A 384 -45.90 -24.24 21.07
CA ILE A 384 -45.20 -22.98 20.92
C ILE A 384 -45.86 -21.90 21.76
N ALA A 385 -47.20 -21.82 21.74
CA ALA A 385 -47.98 -20.87 22.54
C ALA A 385 -47.69 -20.99 24.04
N ALA A 386 -47.64 -22.22 24.57
CA ALA A 386 -47.26 -22.47 25.96
C ALA A 386 -45.83 -22.00 26.30
N ARG A 387 -44.88 -22.19 25.33
CA ARG A 387 -43.48 -21.67 25.49
C ARG A 387 -43.41 -20.16 25.39
N VAL A 388 -44.21 -19.54 24.53
CA VAL A 388 -44.30 -18.08 24.40
C VAL A 388 -44.80 -17.47 25.71
N ALA A 389 -45.78 -18.09 26.38
CA ALA A 389 -46.22 -17.64 27.68
C ALA A 389 -45.14 -17.71 28.77
N ALA A 390 -44.20 -18.66 28.63
CA ALA A 390 -43.12 -18.87 29.62
C ALA A 390 -41.83 -18.05 29.29
N SER A 391 -41.50 -17.88 28.01
CA SER A 391 -40.20 -17.34 27.56
C SER A 391 -40.30 -16.26 26.47
N GLY A 392 -41.50 -15.78 26.14
CA GLY A 392 -41.74 -14.73 25.17
C GLY A 392 -41.20 -15.07 23.77
N ALA A 393 -40.55 -14.11 23.14
CA ALA A 393 -39.99 -14.24 21.78
C ALA A 393 -38.96 -15.37 21.62
N GLN A 394 -38.33 -15.82 22.71
CA GLN A 394 -37.37 -16.95 22.69
C GLN A 394 -37.99 -18.22 22.11
N ALA A 395 -39.26 -18.46 22.38
CA ALA A 395 -39.97 -19.65 21.85
C ALA A 395 -40.04 -19.67 20.32
N TYR A 396 -40.30 -18.51 19.68
CA TYR A 396 -40.32 -18.42 18.22
C TYR A 396 -38.92 -18.57 17.63
N ILE A 397 -37.89 -17.99 18.29
CA ILE A 397 -36.48 -18.14 17.89
C ILE A 397 -36.11 -19.62 17.88
N ASP A 398 -36.39 -20.34 19.00
CA ASP A 398 -36.03 -21.74 19.16
C ASP A 398 -36.73 -22.63 18.15
N ALA A 399 -38.00 -22.36 17.82
CA ALA A 399 -38.76 -23.08 16.83
C ALA A 399 -38.20 -22.86 15.40
N ALA A 400 -37.85 -21.61 15.05
CA ALA A 400 -37.26 -21.31 13.76
C ALA A 400 -35.87 -21.95 13.62
N LEU A 401 -35.01 -21.85 14.66
CA LEU A 401 -33.69 -22.49 14.66
C LEU A 401 -33.76 -24.01 14.62
N ALA A 402 -34.75 -24.63 15.29
CA ALA A 402 -35.00 -26.07 15.21
C ALA A 402 -35.39 -26.50 13.79
N ARG A 403 -36.24 -25.70 13.12
CA ARG A 403 -36.62 -25.94 11.71
C ARG A 403 -35.39 -25.84 10.78
N LEU A 404 -34.48 -24.85 10.99
CA LEU A 404 -33.24 -24.72 10.22
C LEU A 404 -32.33 -25.95 10.42
N ARG A 405 -32.19 -26.47 11.64
CA ARG A 405 -31.35 -27.63 11.94
C ARG A 405 -31.87 -28.94 11.33
N THR A 406 -33.18 -29.13 11.29
CA THR A 406 -33.80 -30.42 10.93
C THR A 406 -34.43 -30.41 9.54
N GLY A 407 -34.62 -29.25 8.93
CA GLY A 407 -35.39 -29.10 7.67
C GLY A 407 -34.62 -29.36 6.38
N GLY A 408 -33.33 -29.77 6.46
CA GLY A 408 -32.53 -30.10 5.29
C GLY A 408 -31.99 -28.84 4.56
N TYR A 409 -31.73 -27.76 5.30
CA TYR A 409 -31.15 -26.53 4.74
C TYR A 409 -29.66 -26.68 4.54
N THR A 410 -29.14 -26.10 3.42
CA THR A 410 -27.76 -26.20 3.02
C THR A 410 -27.13 -24.81 2.88
N TYR A 411 -25.95 -24.64 3.46
CA TYR A 411 -25.17 -23.40 3.28
C TYR A 411 -24.32 -23.51 2.01
N THR A 412 -24.61 -22.66 0.99
CA THR A 412 -23.90 -22.61 -0.29
C THR A 412 -23.78 -21.19 -0.79
N LEU A 413 -22.69 -20.89 -1.51
CA LEU A 413 -22.47 -19.58 -2.17
C LEU A 413 -23.13 -19.53 -3.56
N GLU A 414 -23.61 -20.64 -4.07
CA GLU A 414 -24.26 -20.77 -5.38
C GLU A 414 -25.73 -21.27 -5.24
N PRO A 415 -26.61 -20.54 -4.53
CA PRO A 415 -27.99 -20.97 -4.30
C PRO A 415 -28.91 -20.77 -5.53
N GLY A 416 -28.33 -20.28 -6.63
CA GLY A 416 -29.09 -19.84 -7.80
C GLY A 416 -29.77 -18.49 -7.60
N VAL A 417 -30.54 -18.07 -8.59
CA VAL A 417 -31.22 -16.77 -8.58
C VAL A 417 -32.58 -16.90 -7.86
N TYR A 418 -32.76 -16.10 -6.85
CA TYR A 418 -34.05 -15.98 -6.11
C TYR A 418 -35.01 -15.05 -6.84
N GLY A 419 -36.28 -15.37 -6.81
CA GLY A 419 -37.36 -14.56 -7.40
C GLY A 419 -37.82 -13.41 -6.49
N GLU A 420 -39.16 -13.21 -6.49
CA GLU A 420 -39.78 -12.10 -5.76
C GLU A 420 -39.98 -12.43 -4.28
N HIS A 421 -40.47 -13.64 -3.97
CA HIS A 421 -40.78 -14.11 -2.61
C HIS A 421 -39.56 -14.82 -1.99
N THR A 422 -38.52 -14.06 -1.70
CA THR A 422 -37.21 -14.63 -1.31
C THR A 422 -37.26 -15.49 -0.04
N ALA A 423 -38.04 -15.10 0.97
CA ALA A 423 -38.18 -15.88 2.21
C ALA A 423 -38.97 -17.18 1.97
N ASP A 424 -40.03 -17.16 1.15
CA ASP A 424 -40.80 -18.36 0.80
C ASP A 424 -39.93 -19.36 0.05
N GLU A 425 -39.18 -18.87 -0.97
CA GLU A 425 -38.26 -19.73 -1.71
C GLU A 425 -37.21 -20.37 -0.80
N PHE A 426 -36.68 -19.61 0.16
CA PHE A 426 -35.72 -20.15 1.12
C PHE A 426 -36.36 -21.19 2.04
N TRP A 427 -37.50 -20.89 2.66
CA TRP A 427 -38.09 -21.80 3.64
C TRP A 427 -38.69 -23.11 3.04
N PHE A 428 -39.17 -23.06 1.81
CA PHE A 428 -39.96 -24.15 1.30
C PHE A 428 -39.41 -24.79 0.03
N ASP A 429 -38.80 -24.03 -0.86
CA ASP A 429 -38.48 -24.51 -2.20
C ASP A 429 -36.99 -24.87 -2.33
N ARG A 430 -36.10 -23.90 -2.19
CA ARG A 430 -34.65 -24.09 -2.41
C ARG A 430 -33.94 -24.69 -1.21
N LYS A 431 -34.20 -24.19 -0.04
CA LYS A 431 -33.52 -24.57 1.22
C LYS A 431 -31.98 -24.42 1.14
N GLU A 432 -31.50 -23.63 0.22
CA GLU A 432 -30.08 -23.38 -0.07
C GLU A 432 -29.81 -21.90 0.00
N GLY A 433 -28.71 -21.49 0.59
CA GLY A 433 -28.35 -20.07 0.71
C GLY A 433 -27.13 -19.86 1.57
N PHE A 434 -26.76 -18.62 1.71
CA PHE A 434 -25.70 -18.19 2.64
C PHE A 434 -26.24 -17.14 3.62
N CYS A 435 -25.40 -16.51 4.44
CA CYS A 435 -25.81 -15.74 5.60
C CYS A 435 -26.93 -14.73 5.33
N GLU A 436 -26.92 -14.01 4.20
CA GLU A 436 -27.97 -13.03 3.86
C GLU A 436 -29.34 -13.67 3.62
N HIS A 437 -29.38 -14.81 2.92
CA HIS A 437 -30.62 -15.54 2.68
C HIS A 437 -31.21 -16.05 4.00
N ILE A 438 -30.38 -16.66 4.83
CA ILE A 438 -30.77 -17.25 6.09
C ILE A 438 -31.23 -16.16 7.07
N ALA A 439 -30.48 -15.07 7.21
CA ALA A 439 -30.81 -13.96 8.10
C ALA A 439 -32.09 -13.25 7.64
N SER A 440 -32.21 -12.98 6.33
CA SER A 440 -33.43 -12.38 5.75
C SER A 440 -34.66 -13.18 6.02
N ALA A 441 -34.65 -14.48 5.63
CA ALA A 441 -35.81 -15.37 5.82
C ALA A 441 -36.16 -15.52 7.32
N PHE A 442 -35.17 -15.59 8.19
CA PHE A 442 -35.37 -15.64 9.64
C PHE A 442 -36.04 -14.36 10.17
N VAL A 443 -35.55 -13.17 9.78
CA VAL A 443 -36.10 -11.89 10.24
C VAL A 443 -37.54 -11.71 9.70
N VAL A 444 -37.81 -12.07 8.44
CA VAL A 444 -39.17 -12.04 7.89
C VAL A 444 -40.11 -12.92 8.71
N LEU A 445 -39.70 -14.15 9.07
CA LEU A 445 -40.48 -15.04 9.90
C LEU A 445 -40.73 -14.47 11.32
N MET A 446 -39.70 -13.88 11.93
CA MET A 446 -39.85 -13.24 13.26
C MET A 446 -40.83 -12.06 13.20
N ARG A 447 -40.73 -11.19 12.18
CA ARG A 447 -41.66 -10.08 11.99
C ARG A 447 -43.11 -10.56 11.73
N ALA A 448 -43.25 -11.56 10.91
CA ALA A 448 -44.57 -12.19 10.66
C ALA A 448 -45.18 -12.77 11.96
N ALA A 449 -44.39 -13.30 12.85
CA ALA A 449 -44.83 -13.73 14.19
C ALA A 449 -45.07 -12.56 15.17
N GLY A 450 -44.96 -11.31 14.74
CA GLY A 450 -45.14 -10.12 15.59
C GLY A 450 -43.95 -9.79 16.50
N VAL A 451 -42.82 -10.41 16.26
CA VAL A 451 -41.59 -10.19 17.04
C VAL A 451 -40.68 -9.18 16.31
N PRO A 452 -40.36 -8.05 16.95
CA PRO A 452 -39.46 -7.05 16.33
C PRO A 452 -38.08 -7.66 16.04
N ALA A 453 -37.66 -7.52 14.77
CA ALA A 453 -36.40 -8.09 14.31
C ALA A 453 -35.76 -7.22 13.21
N ARG A 454 -34.42 -7.27 13.13
CA ARG A 454 -33.61 -6.55 12.15
C ARG A 454 -32.36 -7.33 11.75
N ILE A 455 -31.75 -6.98 10.64
CA ILE A 455 -30.50 -7.58 10.17
C ILE A 455 -29.34 -6.68 10.56
N VAL A 456 -28.23 -7.26 10.96
CA VAL A 456 -26.95 -6.56 11.13
C VAL A 456 -25.95 -7.17 10.16
N THR A 457 -25.29 -6.32 9.40
CA THR A 457 -24.18 -6.72 8.54
C THR A 457 -22.84 -6.34 9.18
N GLY A 458 -21.81 -7.08 8.86
CA GLY A 458 -20.47 -6.86 9.44
C GLY A 458 -19.50 -7.95 9.02
N TYR A 459 -18.56 -8.25 9.92
CA TYR A 459 -17.63 -9.36 9.74
C TYR A 459 -17.67 -10.26 10.97
N GLN A 460 -17.50 -11.58 10.75
CA GLN A 460 -17.51 -12.55 11.83
C GLN A 460 -16.25 -13.41 11.79
N GLY A 461 -15.55 -13.54 12.95
CA GLY A 461 -14.36 -14.34 13.11
C GLY A 461 -13.09 -13.62 12.68
N GLY A 462 -12.25 -14.28 11.94
CA GLY A 462 -10.92 -13.88 11.51
C GLY A 462 -9.91 -15.00 11.74
N GLU A 463 -8.72 -14.87 11.18
CA GLU A 463 -7.64 -15.85 11.30
C GLU A 463 -6.44 -15.21 12.00
N ARG A 464 -5.93 -15.86 13.05
CA ARG A 464 -4.74 -15.38 13.72
C ARG A 464 -3.50 -15.69 12.88
N ASN A 465 -2.75 -14.65 12.51
CA ASN A 465 -1.47 -14.83 11.85
C ASN A 465 -0.41 -15.29 12.87
N PRO A 466 0.22 -16.46 12.67
CA PRO A 466 1.19 -17.01 13.62
C PRO A 466 2.52 -16.23 13.68
N VAL A 467 2.79 -15.36 12.70
CA VAL A 467 4.06 -14.61 12.59
C VAL A 467 4.00 -13.32 13.40
N ASP A 468 2.95 -12.53 13.27
CA ASP A 468 2.81 -11.22 13.94
C ASP A 468 1.74 -11.18 15.03
N GLY A 469 0.96 -12.25 15.18
CA GLY A 469 -0.08 -12.39 16.20
C GLY A 469 -1.37 -11.60 15.94
N TYR A 470 -1.45 -10.85 14.84
CA TYR A 470 -2.67 -10.14 14.45
C TYR A 470 -3.75 -11.09 13.95
N TRP A 471 -4.99 -10.74 14.23
CA TRP A 471 -6.15 -11.36 13.62
C TRP A 471 -6.44 -10.67 12.29
N THR A 472 -6.40 -11.43 11.21
CA THR A 472 -6.73 -10.95 9.87
C THR A 472 -8.17 -11.30 9.55
N VAL A 473 -8.99 -10.27 9.38
CA VAL A 473 -10.40 -10.38 8.93
C VAL A 473 -10.43 -9.96 7.47
N ARG A 474 -10.98 -10.83 6.62
CA ARG A 474 -11.01 -10.64 5.16
C ARG A 474 -12.39 -10.19 4.69
N GLN A 475 -12.49 -9.72 3.46
CA GLN A 475 -13.80 -9.46 2.85
C GLN A 475 -14.65 -10.73 2.81
N SER A 476 -14.02 -11.91 2.58
CA SER A 476 -14.68 -13.21 2.64
C SER A 476 -15.23 -13.60 4.02
N ASP A 477 -14.88 -12.87 5.07
CA ASP A 477 -15.42 -13.03 6.42
C ASP A 477 -16.66 -12.15 6.66
N ALA A 478 -17.14 -11.44 5.61
CA ALA A 478 -18.36 -10.67 5.67
C ALA A 478 -19.54 -11.59 6.06
N HIS A 479 -20.40 -11.08 6.92
CA HIS A 479 -21.47 -11.85 7.52
C HIS A 479 -22.70 -11.00 7.79
N ALA A 480 -23.86 -11.62 7.71
CA ALA A 480 -25.13 -11.05 8.10
C ALA A 480 -25.74 -11.93 9.21
N TRP A 481 -26.15 -11.29 10.28
CA TRP A 481 -26.85 -11.94 11.40
C TRP A 481 -28.10 -11.15 11.76
N SER A 482 -28.93 -11.73 12.63
CA SER A 482 -30.18 -11.12 13.07
C SER A 482 -30.05 -10.58 14.47
N GLU A 483 -30.79 -9.51 14.79
CA GLU A 483 -31.12 -9.09 16.13
C GLU A 483 -32.61 -9.13 16.34
N VAL A 484 -33.03 -9.75 17.42
CA VAL A 484 -34.42 -9.91 17.83
C VAL A 484 -34.64 -9.19 19.13
N TRP A 485 -35.70 -8.39 19.20
CA TRP A 485 -36.02 -7.73 20.45
C TRP A 485 -36.74 -8.69 21.41
N MET A 486 -36.29 -8.67 22.64
CA MET A 486 -36.87 -9.44 23.76
C MET A 486 -37.15 -8.51 24.93
N GLU A 487 -38.28 -8.72 25.57
CA GLU A 487 -38.62 -8.00 26.80
C GLU A 487 -37.56 -8.23 27.90
N GLU A 488 -37.25 -7.22 28.68
CA GLU A 488 -36.20 -7.16 29.72
C GLU A 488 -34.76 -7.28 29.20
N ARG A 489 -34.53 -7.80 28.00
CA ARG A 489 -33.20 -8.01 27.42
C ARG A 489 -32.82 -7.02 26.31
N GLY A 490 -33.84 -6.32 25.75
CA GLY A 490 -33.63 -5.44 24.58
C GLY A 490 -33.32 -6.24 23.31
N TRP A 491 -32.43 -5.70 22.48
CA TRP A 491 -31.98 -6.37 21.24
C TRP A 491 -30.96 -7.47 21.54
N VAL A 492 -31.27 -8.67 21.12
CA VAL A 492 -30.44 -9.87 21.34
C VAL A 492 -29.96 -10.39 19.99
N ARG A 493 -28.65 -10.60 19.85
CA ARG A 493 -28.08 -11.22 18.64
C ARG A 493 -28.51 -12.66 18.53
N VAL A 494 -29.04 -13.01 17.37
CA VAL A 494 -29.35 -14.38 16.94
C VAL A 494 -28.70 -14.60 15.59
N ASP A 495 -27.80 -15.56 15.51
CA ASP A 495 -27.18 -15.93 14.25
C ASP A 495 -27.78 -17.26 13.72
N PRO A 496 -28.77 -17.18 12.83
CA PRO A 496 -29.44 -18.36 12.33
C PRO A 496 -28.54 -19.20 11.42
N THR A 497 -27.47 -18.64 10.88
CA THR A 497 -26.47 -19.37 10.08
C THR A 497 -25.81 -20.49 10.90
N GLY A 498 -25.62 -20.29 12.20
CA GLY A 498 -25.09 -21.33 13.09
C GLY A 498 -25.96 -22.56 13.21
N ALA A 499 -27.27 -22.45 12.92
CA ALA A 499 -28.20 -23.60 12.89
C ALA A 499 -28.06 -24.44 11.61
N VAL A 500 -27.73 -23.83 10.48
CA VAL A 500 -27.53 -24.47 9.17
C VAL A 500 -26.08 -24.95 8.99
N ALA A 501 -25.12 -24.13 9.37
CA ALA A 501 -23.69 -24.38 9.20
C ALA A 501 -22.93 -24.08 10.49
N PRO A 502 -22.94 -24.94 11.50
CA PRO A 502 -22.25 -24.72 12.78
C PRO A 502 -20.75 -24.50 12.61
N GLY A 503 -20.13 -25.16 11.61
CA GLY A 503 -18.71 -24.97 11.29
C GLY A 503 -18.38 -23.58 10.80
N ARG A 504 -19.31 -22.85 10.16
CA ARG A 504 -19.09 -21.50 9.67
C ARG A 504 -19.02 -20.49 10.83
N VAL A 505 -19.85 -20.64 11.83
CA VAL A 505 -19.95 -19.72 12.97
C VAL A 505 -19.10 -20.18 14.16
N GLY A 506 -19.13 -21.49 14.48
CA GLY A 506 -18.42 -22.05 15.65
C GLY A 506 -16.94 -22.34 15.43
N ALA A 507 -16.61 -23.06 14.34
CA ALA A 507 -15.24 -23.48 14.00
C ALA A 507 -14.61 -22.64 12.90
N PHE A 508 -15.29 -21.62 12.41
CA PHE A 508 -14.85 -20.67 11.38
C PHE A 508 -14.30 -21.36 10.12
N GLN A 509 -15.02 -22.35 9.62
CA GLN A 509 -14.68 -23.00 8.34
C GLN A 509 -15.04 -22.07 7.19
N ARG A 510 -14.00 -21.53 6.52
CA ARG A 510 -14.21 -20.76 5.28
C ARG A 510 -14.63 -21.67 4.15
N LEU A 511 -15.64 -21.24 3.39
CA LEU A 511 -15.91 -21.82 2.09
C LEU A 511 -14.78 -21.42 1.15
N GLN A 512 -14.10 -22.40 0.56
CA GLN A 512 -13.05 -22.13 -0.42
C GLN A 512 -13.71 -21.95 -1.79
N SER A 513 -13.42 -20.83 -2.45
CA SER A 513 -13.80 -20.63 -3.84
C SER A 513 -13.22 -21.75 -4.73
N PRO A 514 -13.91 -22.18 -5.79
CA PRO A 514 -13.35 -23.06 -6.80
C PRO A 514 -12.07 -22.39 -7.36
N ARG A 515 -10.92 -23.05 -7.20
CA ARG A 515 -9.63 -22.51 -7.65
C ARG A 515 -9.56 -22.56 -9.16
N GLY A 516 -9.25 -21.44 -9.81
CA GLY A 516 -8.97 -21.41 -11.24
C GLY A 516 -7.72 -22.26 -11.61
N ALA A 517 -7.57 -22.58 -12.88
CA ALA A 517 -6.49 -23.44 -13.42
C ALA A 517 -5.05 -23.06 -13.00
N LEU A 518 -4.79 -21.77 -12.71
CA LEU A 518 -3.51 -21.30 -12.17
C LEU A 518 -3.27 -21.72 -10.71
N GLY A 519 -4.32 -21.81 -9.89
CA GLY A 519 -4.22 -22.24 -8.50
C GLY A 519 -3.87 -23.73 -8.38
N THR A 520 -4.41 -24.57 -9.26
CA THR A 520 -4.08 -26.00 -9.30
C THR A 520 -2.64 -26.27 -9.78
N ALA A 521 -2.10 -25.44 -10.67
CA ALA A 521 -0.71 -25.55 -11.12
C ALA A 521 0.32 -25.18 -10.01
N VAL A 522 -0.03 -24.25 -9.14
CA VAL A 522 0.83 -23.85 -8.00
C VAL A 522 0.80 -24.95 -6.91
N ASP A 523 -0.35 -25.57 -6.65
CA ASP A 523 -0.50 -26.64 -5.65
C ASP A 523 0.29 -27.93 -6.03
N THR A 524 0.68 -28.10 -7.29
CA THR A 524 1.54 -29.21 -7.73
C THR A 524 3.02 -28.99 -7.47
N VAL A 525 3.46 -27.72 -7.29
CA VAL A 525 4.88 -27.35 -7.13
C VAL A 525 5.22 -27.00 -5.68
N ILE A 526 4.28 -26.47 -4.90
CA ILE A 526 4.51 -26.01 -3.54
C ILE A 526 3.54 -26.75 -2.59
N SER A 527 4.10 -27.34 -1.51
CA SER A 527 3.27 -27.97 -0.48
C SER A 527 2.33 -26.96 0.16
N ARG A 528 1.12 -27.37 0.55
CA ARG A 528 0.10 -26.51 1.18
C ARG A 528 0.64 -25.79 2.42
N ASP A 529 1.41 -26.49 3.24
CA ASP A 529 2.02 -25.90 4.45
C ASP A 529 3.05 -24.80 4.11
N MET A 530 3.83 -24.99 3.05
CA MET A 530 4.77 -23.98 2.58
C MET A 530 4.05 -22.75 2.04
N ALA A 531 2.98 -22.94 1.25
CA ALA A 531 2.17 -21.84 0.72
C ALA A 531 1.51 -21.03 1.86
N GLN A 532 0.99 -21.70 2.90
CA GLN A 532 0.41 -21.04 4.06
C GLN A 532 1.48 -20.25 4.87
N ARG A 533 2.66 -20.83 5.10
CA ARG A 533 3.76 -20.12 5.78
C ARG A 533 4.22 -18.89 5.00
N LEU A 534 4.38 -19.01 3.68
CA LEU A 534 4.77 -17.89 2.83
C LEU A 534 3.70 -16.79 2.85
N ARG A 535 2.42 -17.17 2.82
CA ARG A 535 1.30 -16.23 2.95
C ARG A 535 1.32 -15.51 4.30
N ALA A 536 1.53 -16.24 5.41
CA ALA A 536 1.60 -15.66 6.76
C ALA A 536 2.76 -14.67 6.89
N VAL A 537 3.94 -15.02 6.38
CA VAL A 537 5.13 -14.12 6.37
C VAL A 537 4.85 -12.88 5.53
N TRP A 538 4.25 -13.06 4.35
CA TRP A 538 3.89 -11.95 3.47
C TRP A 538 2.87 -11.00 4.14
N GLU A 539 1.84 -11.55 4.77
CA GLU A 539 0.82 -10.78 5.48
C GLU A 539 1.42 -10.01 6.66
N ALA A 540 2.33 -10.63 7.42
CA ALA A 540 3.07 -9.97 8.49
C ALA A 540 3.96 -8.84 7.97
N ALA A 541 4.67 -9.05 6.86
CA ALA A 541 5.48 -8.01 6.22
C ALA A 541 4.62 -6.85 5.73
N ASN A 542 3.50 -7.15 5.06
CA ASN A 542 2.57 -6.13 4.58
C ASN A 542 1.89 -5.38 5.74
N ASN A 543 1.56 -6.08 6.84
CA ASN A 543 1.05 -5.46 8.05
C ASN A 543 2.08 -4.51 8.69
N SER A 544 3.34 -4.94 8.78
CA SER A 544 4.43 -4.09 9.27
C SER A 544 4.62 -2.85 8.38
N TRP A 545 4.54 -3.00 7.06
CA TRP A 545 4.55 -1.88 6.12
C TRP A 545 3.42 -0.88 6.39
N ASN A 546 2.19 -1.39 6.54
CA ASN A 546 1.03 -0.56 6.84
C ASN A 546 1.20 0.20 8.16
N GLN A 547 1.75 -0.45 9.20
CA GLN A 547 1.90 0.16 10.51
C GLN A 547 3.04 1.16 10.61
N TRP A 548 4.20 0.84 10.05
CA TRP A 548 5.42 1.64 10.22
C TRP A 548 5.64 2.66 9.12
N VAL A 549 5.07 2.45 7.93
CA VAL A 549 5.24 3.36 6.80
C VAL A 549 3.97 4.16 6.51
N LEU A 550 2.84 3.49 6.28
CA LEU A 550 1.60 4.17 5.89
C LEU A 550 0.92 4.89 7.05
N ASN A 551 0.91 4.27 8.24
CA ASN A 551 0.33 4.84 9.47
C ASN A 551 1.36 5.56 10.35
N TYR A 552 2.48 6.01 9.79
CA TYR A 552 3.42 6.87 10.49
C TYR A 552 2.86 8.29 10.53
N THR A 553 2.15 8.62 11.60
CA THR A 553 1.42 9.89 11.79
C THR A 553 2.23 10.92 12.56
N GLN A 554 1.72 12.16 12.65
CA GLN A 554 2.31 13.23 13.46
C GLN A 554 2.45 12.85 14.95
N SER A 555 1.46 12.14 15.52
CA SER A 555 1.56 11.64 16.90
C SER A 555 2.76 10.72 17.09
N ARG A 556 3.04 9.82 16.15
CA ARG A 556 4.24 8.97 16.17
C ARG A 556 5.54 9.76 16.06
N GLN A 557 5.54 10.88 15.31
CA GLN A 557 6.68 11.78 15.26
C GLN A 557 6.94 12.43 16.62
N PHE A 558 5.88 12.86 17.29
CA PHE A 558 5.99 13.44 18.63
C PHE A 558 6.38 12.39 19.69
N ASP A 559 5.89 11.15 19.58
CA ASP A 559 6.34 10.07 20.48
C ASP A 559 7.84 9.78 20.31
N LEU A 560 8.35 9.84 19.08
CA LEU A 560 9.80 9.73 18.83
C LEU A 560 10.57 10.85 19.52
N LEU A 561 10.10 12.11 19.42
CA LEU A 561 10.74 13.23 20.11
C LEU A 561 10.67 13.11 21.63
N ARG A 562 9.54 12.64 22.18
CA ARG A 562 9.42 12.34 23.62
C ARG A 562 10.45 11.30 24.06
N ALA A 563 10.62 10.23 23.28
CA ALA A 563 11.65 9.22 23.54
C ALA A 563 13.08 9.79 23.47
N LEU A 564 13.29 10.88 22.73
CA LEU A 564 14.57 11.62 22.65
C LEU A 564 14.73 12.68 23.76
N GLY A 565 13.73 12.82 24.68
CA GLY A 565 13.79 13.69 25.84
C GLY A 565 13.11 15.06 25.70
N PHE A 566 12.21 15.23 24.73
CA PHE A 566 11.37 16.43 24.60
C PHE A 566 10.09 16.26 25.42
N ASP A 567 9.82 17.12 26.40
CA ASP A 567 8.65 16.99 27.28
C ASP A 567 7.31 17.28 26.56
N ALA A 568 7.28 18.31 25.71
CA ALA A 568 6.09 18.72 24.96
C ALA A 568 6.44 19.06 23.50
N PRO A 569 6.78 18.03 22.68
CA PRO A 569 7.26 18.24 21.32
C PRO A 569 6.21 18.87 20.43
N ASP A 570 6.63 19.83 19.64
CA ASP A 570 5.85 20.50 18.61
C ASP A 570 6.44 20.32 17.20
N TRP A 571 5.79 20.88 16.18
CA TRP A 571 6.26 20.81 14.80
C TRP A 571 7.57 21.62 14.59
N GLN A 572 7.84 22.63 15.44
CA GLN A 572 9.07 23.42 15.38
C GLN A 572 10.27 22.61 15.86
N ASP A 573 10.06 21.75 16.86
CA ASP A 573 11.10 20.85 17.36
C ASP A 573 11.49 19.81 16.31
N LEU A 574 10.51 19.24 15.58
CA LEU A 574 10.79 18.40 14.42
C LEU A 574 11.63 19.13 13.37
N ALA A 575 11.26 20.37 13.04
CA ALA A 575 11.99 21.16 12.07
C ALA A 575 13.40 21.51 12.55
N ARG A 576 13.59 21.82 13.85
CA ARG A 576 14.91 22.11 14.44
C ARG A 576 15.83 20.89 14.42
N VAL A 577 15.31 19.71 14.81
CA VAL A 577 16.06 18.44 14.80
C VAL A 577 16.44 18.08 13.36
N LEU A 578 15.51 18.20 12.42
CA LEU A 578 15.79 17.94 11.00
C LEU A 578 16.84 18.90 10.45
N ALA A 579 16.72 20.19 10.72
CA ALA A 579 17.70 21.21 10.30
C ALA A 579 19.09 20.91 10.90
N GLY A 580 19.15 20.56 12.19
CA GLY A 580 20.40 20.17 12.85
C GLY A 580 21.07 18.97 12.20
N LEU A 581 20.30 17.93 11.86
CA LEU A 581 20.80 16.75 11.15
C LEU A 581 21.32 17.10 9.74
N LEU A 582 20.60 17.93 8.99
CA LEU A 582 21.02 18.36 7.66
C LEU A 582 22.31 19.17 7.71
N VAL A 583 22.43 20.07 8.69
CA VAL A 583 23.67 20.84 8.93
C VAL A 583 24.82 19.90 9.30
N ALA A 584 24.60 18.95 10.21
CA ALA A 584 25.60 17.97 10.60
C ALA A 584 26.04 17.08 9.41
N ALA A 585 25.12 16.62 8.58
CA ALA A 585 25.40 15.84 7.38
C ALA A 585 26.21 16.67 6.36
N THR A 586 25.85 17.94 6.17
CA THR A 586 26.55 18.85 5.26
C THR A 586 27.98 19.13 5.74
N LEU A 587 28.16 19.43 7.04
CA LEU A 587 29.46 19.61 7.65
C LEU A 587 30.30 18.32 7.59
N GLY A 588 29.72 17.17 7.89
CA GLY A 588 30.37 15.88 7.77
C GLY A 588 30.83 15.59 6.35
N GLY A 589 30.02 15.88 5.35
CA GLY A 589 30.35 15.76 3.94
C GLY A 589 31.45 16.73 3.51
N ALA A 590 31.39 17.96 3.98
CA ALA A 590 32.46 18.97 3.74
C ALA A 590 33.77 18.53 4.37
N LEU A 591 33.77 18.08 5.61
CA LEU A 591 34.93 17.55 6.30
C LEU A 591 35.53 16.33 5.60
N TRP A 592 34.67 15.40 5.14
CA TRP A 592 35.10 14.25 4.34
C TRP A 592 35.80 14.68 3.05
N THR A 593 35.18 15.60 2.29
CA THR A 593 35.80 16.11 1.04
C THR A 593 37.09 16.87 1.28
N LEU A 594 37.19 17.61 2.38
CA LEU A 594 38.43 18.23 2.80
C LEU A 594 39.49 17.18 3.18
N TRP A 595 39.12 16.17 3.93
CA TRP A 595 40.01 15.06 4.31
C TRP A 595 40.50 14.29 3.08
N GLU A 596 39.63 13.99 2.12
CA GLU A 596 39.98 13.35 0.85
C GLU A 596 40.90 14.23 0.00
N ARG A 597 40.67 15.56 -0.06
CA ARG A 597 41.56 16.51 -0.70
C ARG A 597 42.92 16.59 0.01
N LEU A 598 42.97 16.46 1.32
CA LEU A 598 44.21 16.42 2.09
C LEU A 598 44.98 15.11 1.91
N GLN A 599 44.32 14.02 1.52
CA GLN A 599 44.90 12.74 1.12
C GLN A 599 45.28 12.69 -0.36
N HIS A 600 45.76 13.84 -0.93
CA HIS A 600 46.30 13.84 -2.29
C HIS A 600 47.28 12.72 -2.49
N ASP A 601 47.22 12.04 -3.65
CA ASP A 601 48.18 11.01 -4.10
C ASP A 601 49.60 11.43 -3.67
N PRO A 602 50.30 10.65 -2.83
CA PRO A 602 51.62 10.97 -2.36
C PRO A 602 52.60 11.31 -3.49
N TRP A 603 52.40 10.71 -4.67
CA TRP A 603 53.15 10.96 -5.89
C TRP A 603 52.92 12.39 -6.40
N LEU A 604 51.65 12.84 -6.48
CA LEU A 604 51.30 14.19 -6.90
C LEU A 604 51.88 15.23 -5.94
N ARG A 605 51.87 14.96 -4.63
CA ARG A 605 52.51 15.87 -3.63
C ARG A 605 54.00 16.03 -3.85
N LEU A 606 54.72 14.95 -4.17
CA LEU A 606 56.12 15.00 -4.49
C LEU A 606 56.39 15.77 -5.77
N LEU A 607 55.60 15.60 -6.81
CA LEU A 607 55.69 16.34 -8.07
C LEU A 607 55.43 17.83 -7.87
N HIS A 608 54.42 18.18 -7.07
CA HIS A 608 54.13 19.59 -6.76
C HIS A 608 55.27 20.25 -5.98
N GLN A 609 55.88 19.54 -5.02
CA GLN A 609 57.04 20.04 -4.28
C GLN A 609 58.26 20.24 -5.20
N ALA A 610 58.49 19.31 -6.12
CA ALA A 610 59.58 19.44 -7.11
C ALA A 610 59.36 20.67 -8.03
N ARG A 611 58.14 20.83 -8.54
CA ARG A 611 57.76 22.02 -9.35
C ARG A 611 57.97 23.33 -8.58
N ALA A 612 57.50 23.40 -7.33
CA ALA A 612 57.66 24.58 -6.51
C ALA A 612 59.14 24.96 -6.27
N ARG A 613 60.04 23.98 -6.18
CA ARG A 613 61.48 24.21 -6.07
C ARG A 613 62.09 24.68 -7.38
N LEU A 614 61.72 24.09 -8.51
CA LEU A 614 62.15 24.53 -9.84
C LEU A 614 61.63 25.93 -10.18
N ALA A 615 60.40 26.25 -9.77
CA ALA A 615 59.85 27.60 -9.93
C ALA A 615 60.60 28.66 -9.15
N ARG A 616 61.08 28.34 -7.93
CA ARG A 616 61.97 29.24 -7.14
C ARG A 616 63.32 29.43 -7.79
N ALA A 617 63.79 28.41 -8.53
CA ALA A 617 64.98 28.52 -9.36
C ALA A 617 64.78 29.29 -10.68
N GLY A 618 63.52 29.68 -10.99
CA GLY A 618 63.15 30.42 -12.21
C GLY A 618 62.62 29.60 -13.33
N LEU A 619 62.33 28.29 -13.15
CA LEU A 619 61.68 27.44 -14.15
C LEU A 619 60.18 27.33 -13.86
N HIS A 620 59.39 28.13 -14.51
CA HIS A 620 57.92 28.13 -14.39
C HIS A 620 57.32 27.20 -15.43
N ALA A 621 56.71 26.08 -15.00
CA ALA A 621 56.05 25.13 -15.88
C ALA A 621 54.56 24.99 -15.52
N PRO A 622 53.65 24.84 -16.51
CA PRO A 622 52.22 24.60 -16.27
C PRO A 622 51.94 23.39 -15.34
N PRO A 623 50.86 23.39 -14.56
CA PRO A 623 50.50 22.28 -13.69
C PRO A 623 50.34 20.92 -14.40
N SER A 624 50.01 20.91 -15.69
CA SER A 624 49.86 19.72 -16.53
C SER A 624 51.18 19.16 -17.05
N THR A 625 52.33 19.80 -16.84
CA THR A 625 53.61 19.34 -17.40
C THR A 625 54.04 18.01 -16.78
N PRO A 626 54.27 16.93 -17.57
CA PRO A 626 54.73 15.63 -17.07
C PRO A 626 56.14 15.72 -16.45
N PRO A 627 56.47 14.80 -15.52
CA PRO A 627 57.82 14.80 -14.88
C PRO A 627 58.96 14.73 -15.89
N ARG A 628 58.83 13.93 -16.98
CA ARG A 628 59.86 13.81 -18.03
C ARG A 628 60.10 15.11 -18.76
N THR A 629 59.03 15.80 -19.14
CA THR A 629 59.11 17.10 -19.81
C THR A 629 59.73 18.14 -18.86
N LEU A 630 59.38 18.10 -17.58
CA LEU A 630 59.94 18.99 -16.55
C LEU A 630 61.44 18.73 -16.35
N ALA A 631 61.86 17.45 -16.40
CA ALA A 631 63.25 17.06 -16.35
C ALA A 631 64.06 17.60 -17.54
N THR A 632 63.49 17.48 -18.75
CA THR A 632 64.12 18.02 -19.99
C THR A 632 64.24 19.55 -19.95
N GLN A 633 63.19 20.23 -19.53
CA GLN A 633 63.21 21.70 -19.39
C GLN A 633 64.22 22.15 -18.32
N ALA A 634 64.32 21.41 -17.21
CA ALA A 634 65.32 21.75 -16.14
C ALA A 634 66.76 21.58 -16.67
N ARG A 635 67.07 20.51 -17.39
CA ARG A 635 68.39 20.32 -18.02
C ARG A 635 68.70 21.38 -19.05
N ALA A 636 67.73 21.73 -19.91
CA ALA A 636 67.94 22.75 -20.93
C ALA A 636 68.25 24.11 -20.34
N ARG A 637 67.72 24.44 -19.13
CA ARG A 637 67.85 25.74 -18.50
C ARG A 637 69.05 25.82 -17.55
N PHE A 638 69.37 24.76 -16.83
CA PHE A 638 70.37 24.78 -15.74
C PHE A 638 71.59 23.87 -15.98
N GLY A 639 71.60 23.17 -17.15
CA GLY A 639 72.69 22.26 -17.49
C GLY A 639 72.95 21.19 -16.43
N ASP A 640 74.21 20.98 -16.07
CA ASP A 640 74.71 19.96 -15.15
C ASP A 640 74.18 20.14 -13.71
N GLU A 641 73.82 21.34 -13.31
CA GLU A 641 73.24 21.62 -11.98
C GLU A 641 71.85 20.96 -11.81
N ALA A 642 71.14 20.75 -12.92
CA ALA A 642 69.81 20.12 -12.91
C ALA A 642 69.88 18.59 -13.05
N GLU A 643 71.03 17.95 -13.20
CA GLU A 643 71.13 16.53 -13.50
C GLU A 643 70.55 15.68 -12.39
N ALA A 644 70.87 15.96 -11.12
CA ALA A 644 70.33 15.23 -9.96
C ALA A 644 68.79 15.41 -9.84
N ALA A 645 68.27 16.62 -10.09
CA ALA A 645 66.84 16.90 -10.05
C ALA A 645 66.09 16.21 -11.21
N SER A 646 66.69 16.18 -12.40
CA SER A 646 66.16 15.52 -13.57
C SER A 646 66.13 14.00 -13.41
N ALA A 647 67.19 13.39 -12.89
CA ALA A 647 67.22 11.96 -12.58
C ALA A 647 66.16 11.58 -11.54
N TRP A 648 65.93 12.43 -10.53
CA TRP A 648 64.88 12.21 -9.54
C TRP A 648 63.48 12.31 -10.16
N LEU A 649 63.20 13.26 -11.06
CA LEU A 649 61.91 13.39 -11.76
C LEU A 649 61.64 12.18 -12.65
N LEU A 650 62.65 11.64 -13.34
CA LEU A 650 62.53 10.45 -14.14
C LEU A 650 62.23 9.21 -13.28
N ARG A 651 62.87 9.10 -12.11
CA ARG A 651 62.59 8.02 -11.15
C ARG A 651 61.16 8.15 -10.59
N LEU A 652 60.67 9.36 -10.36
CA LEU A 652 59.29 9.62 -9.91
C LEU A 652 58.30 9.19 -10.99
N GLU A 653 58.59 9.46 -12.27
CA GLU A 653 57.77 8.99 -13.42
C GLU A 653 57.80 7.47 -13.55
N ALA A 654 58.96 6.85 -13.49
CA ALA A 654 59.15 5.42 -13.57
C ALA A 654 58.38 4.69 -12.45
N TRP A 655 58.33 5.24 -11.24
CA TRP A 655 57.55 4.67 -10.15
C TRP A 655 56.05 4.57 -10.51
N ARG A 656 55.50 5.51 -11.26
CA ARG A 656 54.09 5.50 -11.62
C ARG A 656 53.73 4.60 -12.83
N TYR A 657 54.61 4.59 -13.83
CA TYR A 657 54.34 4.01 -15.14
C TYR A 657 55.13 2.76 -15.48
N ALA A 658 56.08 2.35 -14.63
CA ALA A 658 56.79 1.07 -14.82
C ALA A 658 55.91 -0.13 -14.47
N PRO A 659 56.07 -1.29 -15.15
CA PRO A 659 55.39 -2.53 -14.78
C PRO A 659 55.60 -2.91 -13.33
N ASP A 660 54.66 -3.61 -12.73
CA ASP A 660 54.56 -3.88 -11.29
C ASP A 660 55.88 -4.34 -10.63
N SER A 661 56.36 -3.51 -9.68
CA SER A 661 57.49 -3.85 -8.79
C SER A 661 56.89 -4.14 -7.39
N PRO A 662 57.33 -5.21 -6.71
CA PRO A 662 56.80 -5.65 -5.40
C PRO A 662 57.03 -4.63 -4.26
N ASP A 663 57.91 -3.63 -4.42
CA ASP A 663 58.32 -2.69 -3.37
C ASP A 663 57.89 -1.25 -3.58
N ARG A 664 56.75 -1.02 -4.26
CA ARG A 664 56.29 0.35 -4.56
C ARG A 664 56.18 1.31 -3.34
N GLY A 665 55.77 0.77 -2.18
CA GLY A 665 55.68 1.56 -0.95
C GLY A 665 57.03 2.04 -0.38
N LEU A 666 58.02 1.20 -0.43
CA LEU A 666 59.42 1.51 -0.01
C LEU A 666 60.07 2.50 -0.97
N ALA A 667 59.90 2.29 -2.28
CA ALA A 667 60.44 3.18 -3.31
C ALA A 667 59.90 4.61 -3.18
N LEU A 668 58.62 4.83 -2.83
CA LEU A 668 58.05 6.19 -2.62
C LEU A 668 58.61 6.88 -1.38
N ARG A 669 58.86 6.13 -0.30
CA ARG A 669 59.53 6.66 0.91
C ARG A 669 60.96 7.09 0.61
N HIS A 670 61.69 6.34 -0.24
CA HIS A 670 63.01 6.74 -0.69
C HIS A 670 62.99 8.01 -1.54
N LEU A 671 62.10 8.09 -2.52
CA LEU A 671 61.91 9.30 -3.34
C LEU A 671 61.60 10.54 -2.47
N ARG A 672 60.81 10.38 -1.41
CA ARG A 672 60.48 11.47 -0.47
C ARG A 672 61.72 11.91 0.34
N ARG A 673 62.58 10.93 0.77
CA ARG A 673 63.80 11.21 1.48
C ARG A 673 64.81 11.91 0.56
N ASP A 674 64.96 11.41 -0.68
CA ASP A 674 65.84 11.99 -1.69
C ASP A 674 65.44 13.38 -2.04
N LEU A 675 64.12 13.67 -2.24
CA LEU A 675 63.62 15.02 -2.51
C LEU A 675 64.11 16.05 -1.46
N ARG A 676 64.18 15.65 -0.19
CA ARG A 676 64.61 16.54 0.89
C ARG A 676 66.13 16.80 0.88
N ARG A 677 66.94 15.85 0.41
CA ARG A 677 68.39 15.86 0.41
C ARG A 677 68.99 16.40 -0.87
N LEU A 678 68.19 16.43 -1.93
CA LEU A 678 68.61 16.84 -3.27
C LEU A 678 68.98 18.32 -3.28
N ARG A 679 70.16 18.64 -3.86
CA ARG A 679 70.53 20.06 -4.18
C ARG A 679 69.76 20.41 -5.46
N TRP A 680 68.95 21.44 -5.35
CA TRP A 680 68.17 22.00 -6.46
C TRP A 680 68.95 23.15 -7.11
N PRO A 681 68.78 23.38 -8.43
CA PRO A 681 69.45 24.52 -9.08
C PRO A 681 69.11 25.83 -8.36
N SER A 682 70.11 26.68 -8.26
CA SER A 682 69.95 28.02 -7.72
C SER A 682 69.49 29.01 -8.81
N PRO A 683 68.74 30.04 -8.49
CA PRO A 683 68.40 31.07 -9.46
C PRO A 683 69.73 31.68 -9.99
N PRO A 684 69.85 31.98 -11.30
CA PRO A 684 71.04 32.64 -11.84
C PRO A 684 71.28 33.95 -11.07
N ALA A 685 72.51 34.16 -10.66
CA ALA A 685 72.89 35.40 -10.01
C ALA A 685 72.45 36.55 -10.93
N SER A 686 71.70 37.50 -10.36
CA SER A 686 71.27 38.69 -11.11
C SER A 686 72.56 39.42 -11.57
N PRO A 687 72.63 39.87 -12.86
CA PRO A 687 73.75 40.54 -13.41
C PRO A 687 74.02 41.89 -12.67
#